data_a059cce48bd3799ef6667c1d795f7758
#
_entry.id   a059cce48bd3799ef6667c1d795f7758
#
_cell.length_a   1.000
_cell.length_b   1.000
_cell.length_c   1.000
_cell.angle_alpha   90.00
_cell.angle_beta   90.00
_cell.angle_gamma   90.00
#
_symmetry.space_group_name_H-M   'P 1'
#
loop_
_entity.id
_entity.type
_entity.pdbx_description
1 polymer ?
#
loop_
_entity_poly.entity_id
_entity_poly.type
_entity_poly.pdbx_seq_one_letter_code
_entity_poly.pdbx_strand_id
1 'polypeptide(L)'
;MLQMVAIQGMATNRVMRETVPEDSLHTGIWKTDTLKEVSIKGSSILQSGDRMKVAITKDLRRGTVSTIQMLGKLPNFTYNFVDRSLTYHNSSNIIVLVDSVEKDMNYLRNIQHIRFDKVEVIDKPQGQYQGYDVLINLHTKKNYEGYEGMLFNNEGFNLNGENDKKYIFENTTANFSYTKNKWNIYAFAYSYFGQGAYDTNWSKNYLQNGIKETLVNNPDGIRNIITFERYRSGLLSLDYAIQKNQSLSFVYQYGAGRDHDTYNHYTILRTDENTHTETRLTRDIRTHVRDSEHSMAVFYRNNVGRVRWTADFNYRFSPTRSLTDQSESTGFVLNNHFQDHMNFTRFRISGWTNFANGHLTLNAGYENTWKSYKREDHDTGEKLNTNSYLRNRLWASLNWRFDNNAQLMFSGWAEHVGLNNNHAKKTQVPVGGSFMAYYQLTRRNWMRLNYDCSTSYPDQNLSSEYGYFTDSLSWVGGNPWLKTNVTHRINYWIDLWWCFNFQTGYVYSPNSFNSIAEIREGTLPSGVPGKYVASVFQNTDYREWWASVSFTKRFCRDFLYKADLKYRNAKASYHEFSNHIQTVEGVTSLQYYQPRWDMNFAMSYSYSKNFTISPQVKSSSNFENPYVSIQKFLLKKKLELTLTYSLMFHFFNSDMITETKSPGFESRYLDKAFGRQRNRIVFSVSYRFAGGKSVRQYNRDMSTED
;
A
#
# COMPACT_ATOMS: atom_id res chain seq x y z
N MET A 1 -29.83 -4.73 33.13
CA MET A 1 -31.00 -3.84 33.32
C MET A 1 -30.79 -2.62 32.43
N LEU A 2 -31.28 -2.67 31.21
CA LEU A 2 -31.21 -1.56 30.23
C LEU A 2 -32.62 -1.43 29.66
N GLN A 3 -33.27 -0.32 29.96
CA GLN A 3 -34.58 0.03 29.43
C GLN A 3 -34.44 0.49 27.98
N MET A 4 -35.16 -0.20 27.09
CA MET A 4 -35.47 0.27 25.73
C MET A 4 -36.50 1.39 25.79
N VAL A 5 -36.24 2.49 25.10
CA VAL A 5 -37.24 3.46 24.72
C VAL A 5 -37.50 3.32 23.22
N ALA A 6 -38.66 2.81 22.88
CA ALA A 6 -39.18 2.78 21.51
C ALA A 6 -39.88 4.10 21.20
N ILE A 7 -39.50 4.75 20.08
CA ILE A 7 -40.30 5.82 19.49
C ILE A 7 -40.81 5.31 18.13
N GLN A 8 -42.13 5.02 18.11
CA GLN A 8 -42.89 4.80 16.89
C GLN A 8 -43.19 6.16 16.24
N GLY A 9 -42.83 6.29 14.96
CA GLY A 9 -43.30 7.34 14.08
C GLY A 9 -44.00 6.73 12.87
N MET A 10 -45.31 6.70 12.90
CA MET A 10 -46.13 6.36 11.74
C MET A 10 -46.13 7.50 10.73
N ALA A 11 -45.84 7.19 9.47
CA ALA A 11 -46.18 8.05 8.33
C ALA A 11 -47.03 7.26 7.35
N THR A 12 -48.29 7.65 7.31
CA THR A 12 -49.32 7.15 6.38
C THR A 12 -49.02 7.69 4.95
N ASN A 13 -48.85 6.75 4.01
CA ASN A 13 -48.83 7.07 2.58
C ASN A 13 -50.28 7.10 2.05
N ARG A 14 -50.74 8.24 1.63
CA ARG A 14 -51.94 8.40 0.82
C ARG A 14 -51.55 8.43 -0.65
N VAL A 15 -51.95 7.40 -1.38
CA VAL A 15 -51.85 7.34 -2.85
C VAL A 15 -53.09 8.09 -3.40
N MET A 16 -52.82 9.17 -4.12
CA MET A 16 -53.84 9.77 -5.04
C MET A 16 -53.51 9.32 -6.46
N ARG A 17 -54.43 8.61 -7.07
CA ARG A 17 -54.54 8.40 -8.51
C ARG A 17 -55.27 9.63 -9.07
N GLU A 18 -54.59 10.33 -10.00
CA GLU A 18 -55.31 11.25 -10.88
C GLU A 18 -55.33 10.69 -12.30
N THR A 19 -56.51 10.62 -12.84
CA THR A 19 -56.87 10.26 -14.20
C THR A 19 -56.59 11.39 -15.18
N VAL A 20 -56.02 11.04 -16.32
CA VAL A 20 -55.75 11.95 -17.49
C VAL A 20 -57.03 12.03 -18.32
N PRO A 21 -57.48 13.18 -18.79
CA PRO A 21 -58.37 13.29 -19.94
C PRO A 21 -57.56 13.60 -21.23
N GLU A 22 -57.96 12.89 -22.26
CA GLU A 22 -57.55 13.15 -23.67
C GLU A 22 -58.22 14.43 -24.19
N ASP A 23 -57.55 14.94 -25.24
CA ASP A 23 -57.98 15.88 -26.31
C ASP A 23 -57.67 17.38 -26.11
N SER A 24 -56.79 17.89 -26.96
CA SER A 24 -57.08 18.58 -28.20
C SER A 24 -55.84 19.24 -28.83
N LEU A 25 -55.72 19.05 -30.12
CA LEU A 25 -54.81 19.75 -31.05
C LEU A 25 -55.14 21.26 -31.10
N HIS A 26 -54.14 22.13 -30.88
CA HIS A 26 -54.08 23.42 -31.57
C HIS A 26 -52.64 23.93 -31.71
N THR A 27 -52.31 24.25 -32.93
CA THR A 27 -51.13 24.93 -33.46
C THR A 27 -50.88 26.30 -32.85
N GLY A 28 -49.63 26.61 -32.57
CA GLY A 28 -49.21 28.01 -32.49
C GLY A 28 -48.03 28.34 -31.58
N ILE A 29 -46.92 28.73 -32.21
CA ILE A 29 -45.93 29.70 -31.76
C ILE A 29 -44.90 29.21 -30.72
N TRP A 30 -43.69 29.04 -31.20
CA TRP A 30 -42.46 28.76 -30.47
C TRP A 30 -42.15 29.82 -29.41
N LYS A 31 -42.46 29.58 -28.14
CA LYS A 31 -41.79 30.18 -26.99
C LYS A 31 -40.76 29.19 -26.47
N THR A 32 -39.52 29.58 -26.48
CA THR A 32 -38.42 28.87 -25.79
C THR A 32 -38.61 28.97 -24.27
N ASP A 33 -39.43 28.09 -23.73
CA ASP A 33 -39.44 27.90 -22.28
C ASP A 33 -38.17 27.09 -21.93
N THR A 34 -37.26 27.72 -21.21
CA THR A 34 -36.17 27.07 -20.49
C THR A 34 -36.77 26.07 -19.52
N LEU A 35 -36.75 24.81 -19.87
CA LEU A 35 -37.11 23.70 -18.96
C LEU A 35 -36.31 23.84 -17.67
N LYS A 36 -37.01 24.04 -16.56
CA LYS A 36 -36.42 23.97 -15.21
C LYS A 36 -35.74 22.62 -15.09
N GLU A 37 -34.47 22.65 -14.69
CA GLU A 37 -33.65 21.47 -14.42
C GLU A 37 -34.42 20.52 -13.50
N VAL A 38 -34.93 19.41 -14.00
CA VAL A 38 -35.55 18.35 -13.22
C VAL A 38 -34.41 17.66 -12.44
N SER A 39 -34.25 18.06 -11.21
CA SER A 39 -33.32 17.44 -10.28
C SER A 39 -33.88 16.07 -9.89
N ILE A 40 -33.51 15.02 -10.59
CA ILE A 40 -33.74 13.65 -10.15
C ILE A 40 -32.86 13.45 -8.90
N LYS A 41 -33.46 13.42 -7.72
CA LYS A 41 -32.80 13.02 -6.47
C LYS A 41 -32.57 11.51 -6.47
N GLY A 42 -31.74 11.01 -7.37
CA GLY A 42 -31.19 9.67 -7.32
C GLY A 42 -30.06 9.59 -6.31
N SER A 43 -29.86 8.46 -5.67
CA SER A 43 -28.68 8.20 -4.83
C SER A 43 -27.43 8.41 -5.67
N SER A 44 -26.49 9.25 -5.19
CA SER A 44 -25.20 9.46 -5.85
C SER A 44 -24.27 8.23 -5.77
N ILE A 45 -24.65 7.21 -5.01
CA ILE A 45 -23.95 5.95 -4.80
C ILE A 45 -24.89 4.82 -5.19
N LEU A 46 -24.47 4.01 -6.13
CA LEU A 46 -25.16 2.78 -6.56
C LEU A 46 -24.24 1.60 -6.26
N GLN A 47 -24.70 0.67 -5.43
CA GLN A 47 -24.04 -0.60 -5.15
C GLN A 47 -24.68 -1.70 -6.02
N SER A 48 -23.86 -2.50 -6.66
CA SER A 48 -24.31 -3.68 -7.41
C SER A 48 -23.23 -4.77 -7.33
N GLY A 49 -23.48 -5.75 -6.50
CA GLY A 49 -22.51 -6.81 -6.22
C GLY A 49 -21.22 -6.24 -5.60
N ASP A 50 -20.10 -6.64 -6.13
CA ASP A 50 -18.76 -6.21 -5.75
C ASP A 50 -18.43 -4.76 -6.16
N ARG A 51 -19.37 -4.07 -6.86
CA ARG A 51 -19.10 -2.76 -7.49
C ARG A 51 -19.94 -1.65 -6.87
N MET A 52 -19.26 -0.61 -6.46
CA MET A 52 -19.87 0.65 -6.07
C MET A 52 -19.61 1.70 -7.15
N LYS A 53 -20.67 2.25 -7.74
CA LYS A 53 -20.59 3.34 -8.72
C LYS A 53 -20.99 4.64 -8.03
N VAL A 54 -20.13 5.64 -8.10
CA VAL A 54 -20.33 6.93 -7.42
C VAL A 54 -20.29 8.05 -8.45
N ALA A 55 -21.37 8.82 -8.55
CA ALA A 55 -21.37 10.06 -9.32
C ALA A 55 -20.61 11.14 -8.54
N ILE A 56 -19.68 11.84 -9.19
CA ILE A 56 -18.89 12.90 -8.57
C ILE A 56 -19.71 14.20 -8.56
N THR A 57 -20.51 14.37 -7.51
CA THR A 57 -21.40 15.52 -7.29
C THR A 57 -20.65 16.74 -6.72
N LYS A 58 -21.30 17.91 -6.74
CA LYS A 58 -20.79 19.11 -6.08
C LYS A 58 -20.61 18.92 -4.57
N ASP A 59 -21.50 18.16 -3.93
CA ASP A 59 -21.42 17.85 -2.49
C ASP A 59 -20.24 16.94 -2.14
N LEU A 60 -19.91 15.98 -3.00
CA LEU A 60 -18.73 15.13 -2.81
C LEU A 60 -17.42 15.95 -2.95
N ARG A 61 -17.39 16.91 -3.86
CA ARG A 61 -16.23 17.80 -4.09
C ARG A 61 -16.05 18.88 -3.04
N ARG A 62 -17.09 19.17 -2.24
CA ARG A 62 -17.10 20.28 -1.29
C ARG A 62 -15.98 20.12 -0.24
N GLY A 63 -15.16 21.18 -0.01
CA GLY A 63 -14.04 21.11 0.93
C GLY A 63 -12.89 20.19 0.50
N THR A 64 -12.80 19.84 -0.78
CA THR A 64 -11.68 19.08 -1.35
C THR A 64 -11.16 19.75 -2.62
N VAL A 65 -9.92 19.52 -2.94
CA VAL A 65 -9.26 20.06 -4.15
C VAL A 65 -8.59 18.98 -4.98
N SER A 66 -8.20 17.85 -4.38
CA SER A 66 -7.59 16.73 -5.07
C SER A 66 -8.54 15.53 -5.13
N THR A 67 -8.27 14.63 -6.09
CA THR A 67 -9.05 13.41 -6.26
C THR A 67 -8.94 12.50 -5.02
N ILE A 68 -7.74 12.37 -4.46
CA ILE A 68 -7.51 11.52 -3.29
C ILE A 68 -8.27 12.00 -2.04
N GLN A 69 -8.33 13.33 -1.80
CA GLN A 69 -9.14 13.90 -0.72
C GLN A 69 -10.63 13.61 -0.91
N MET A 70 -11.12 13.73 -2.14
CA MET A 70 -12.50 13.43 -2.47
C MET A 70 -12.84 11.96 -2.23
N LEU A 71 -11.96 11.04 -2.66
CA LEU A 71 -12.13 9.60 -2.43
C LEU A 71 -12.16 9.26 -0.94
N GLY A 72 -11.37 9.94 -0.10
CA GLY A 72 -11.41 9.79 1.34
C GLY A 72 -12.76 10.08 2.01
N LYS A 73 -13.73 10.67 1.28
CA LYS A 73 -15.10 10.89 1.76
C LYS A 73 -16.05 9.74 1.42
N LEU A 74 -15.63 8.80 0.59
CA LEU A 74 -16.43 7.63 0.25
C LEU A 74 -16.47 6.65 1.44
N PRO A 75 -17.50 5.81 1.51
CA PRO A 75 -17.54 4.73 2.49
C PRO A 75 -16.28 3.86 2.42
N ASN A 76 -15.81 3.41 3.58
CA ASN A 76 -14.66 2.50 3.73
C ASN A 76 -13.28 3.08 3.32
N PHE A 77 -13.23 4.30 2.78
CA PHE A 77 -11.97 5.00 2.50
C PHE A 77 -11.60 5.95 3.63
N THR A 78 -10.32 6.05 3.93
CA THR A 78 -9.76 7.02 4.88
C THR A 78 -8.61 7.77 4.25
N TYR A 79 -8.67 9.10 4.29
CA TYR A 79 -7.60 9.99 3.85
C TYR A 79 -6.85 10.51 5.07
N ASN A 80 -5.53 10.35 5.08
CA ASN A 80 -4.64 10.89 6.10
C ASN A 80 -4.07 12.24 5.61
N PHE A 81 -4.23 13.30 6.42
CA PHE A 81 -3.77 14.65 6.08
C PHE A 81 -2.27 14.85 6.26
N VAL A 82 -1.60 14.01 7.06
CA VAL A 82 -0.17 14.13 7.36
C VAL A 82 0.68 13.65 6.16
N ASP A 83 0.42 12.45 5.69
CA ASP A 83 1.18 11.78 4.62
C ASP A 83 0.45 11.77 3.27
N ARG A 84 -0.77 12.34 3.22
CA ARG A 84 -1.63 12.38 2.04
C ARG A 84 -1.92 10.99 1.45
N SER A 85 -2.00 10.00 2.31
CA SER A 85 -2.32 8.62 1.91
C SER A 85 -3.83 8.38 1.91
N LEU A 86 -4.23 7.39 1.13
CA LEU A 86 -5.59 6.85 1.09
C LEU A 86 -5.52 5.38 1.46
N THR A 87 -6.37 4.97 2.38
CA THR A 87 -6.55 3.56 2.74
C THR A 87 -7.99 3.14 2.49
N TYR A 88 -8.19 1.87 2.23
CA TYR A 88 -9.48 1.21 2.11
C TYR A 88 -9.53 0.09 3.16
N HIS A 89 -10.49 0.16 4.13
CA HIS A 89 -10.50 -0.73 5.30
C HIS A 89 -9.13 -0.83 5.98
N ASN A 90 -8.45 0.31 6.16
CA ASN A 90 -7.09 0.42 6.71
C ASN A 90 -5.99 -0.27 5.88
N SER A 91 -6.28 -0.75 4.68
CA SER A 91 -5.30 -1.29 3.75
C SER A 91 -4.87 -0.24 2.72
N SER A 92 -3.58 -0.18 2.44
CA SER A 92 -2.99 0.63 1.37
C SER A 92 -2.88 -0.12 0.03
N ASN A 93 -3.30 -1.39 0.00
CA ASN A 93 -3.20 -2.24 -1.19
C ASN A 93 -4.32 -1.94 -2.21
N ILE A 94 -4.20 -0.79 -2.84
CA ILE A 94 -5.19 -0.19 -3.75
C ILE A 94 -4.60 -0.14 -5.15
N ILE A 95 -5.34 -0.64 -6.14
CA ILE A 95 -5.03 -0.43 -7.57
C ILE A 95 -5.88 0.69 -8.15
N VAL A 96 -5.27 1.56 -8.91
CA VAL A 96 -5.92 2.73 -9.52
C VAL A 96 -5.95 2.61 -11.03
N LEU A 97 -7.11 2.81 -11.60
CA LEU A 97 -7.32 2.94 -13.04
C LEU A 97 -7.92 4.31 -13.37
N VAL A 98 -7.56 4.84 -14.52
CA VAL A 98 -8.23 5.99 -15.15
C VAL A 98 -8.66 5.57 -16.53
N ASP A 99 -9.96 5.58 -16.79
CA ASP A 99 -10.55 5.06 -18.03
C ASP A 99 -10.05 3.64 -18.37
N SER A 100 -9.91 2.81 -17.31
CA SER A 100 -9.39 1.43 -17.35
C SER A 100 -7.89 1.29 -17.70
N VAL A 101 -7.11 2.37 -17.65
CA VAL A 101 -5.64 2.35 -17.77
C VAL A 101 -5.03 2.46 -16.36
N GLU A 102 -4.13 1.56 -16.02
CA GLU A 102 -3.45 1.53 -14.73
C GLU A 102 -2.62 2.79 -14.51
N LYS A 103 -2.77 3.42 -13.35
CA LYS A 103 -2.07 4.63 -12.93
C LYS A 103 -1.52 4.46 -11.51
N ASP A 104 -0.46 5.20 -11.22
CA ASP A 104 0.13 5.26 -9.88
C ASP A 104 -0.78 6.04 -8.90
N MET A 105 -0.69 5.73 -7.61
CA MET A 105 -1.36 6.45 -6.53
C MET A 105 -0.93 7.93 -6.50
N ASN A 106 0.31 8.25 -6.87
CA ASN A 106 0.76 9.63 -7.01
C ASN A 106 -0.04 10.42 -8.06
N TYR A 107 -0.54 9.76 -9.09
CA TYR A 107 -1.46 10.37 -10.05
C TYR A 107 -2.72 10.89 -9.34
N LEU A 108 -3.34 10.11 -8.45
CA LEU A 108 -4.53 10.53 -7.69
C LEU A 108 -4.27 11.68 -6.73
N ARG A 109 -3.09 11.73 -6.11
CA ARG A 109 -2.70 12.81 -5.20
C ARG A 109 -2.66 14.14 -5.91
N ASN A 110 -2.33 14.12 -7.19
CA ASN A 110 -1.93 15.29 -7.96
C ASN A 110 -3.00 15.77 -8.94
N ILE A 111 -3.89 14.89 -9.41
CA ILE A 111 -4.95 15.22 -10.36
C ILE A 111 -6.17 15.82 -9.64
N GLN A 112 -6.74 16.85 -10.24
CA GLN A 112 -7.94 17.50 -9.71
C GLN A 112 -9.18 16.64 -9.99
N HIS A 113 -10.06 16.54 -8.99
CA HIS A 113 -11.32 15.79 -9.12
C HIS A 113 -12.30 16.36 -10.14
N ILE A 114 -12.11 17.62 -10.57
CA ILE A 114 -12.98 18.27 -11.57
C ILE A 114 -12.92 17.61 -12.94
N ARG A 115 -11.83 16.88 -13.22
CA ARG A 115 -11.61 16.13 -14.46
C ARG A 115 -12.55 14.93 -14.61
N PHE A 116 -13.02 14.38 -13.49
CA PHE A 116 -13.79 13.15 -13.47
C PHE A 116 -15.27 13.41 -13.22
N ASP A 117 -16.13 12.56 -13.75
CA ASP A 117 -17.59 12.59 -13.53
C ASP A 117 -18.08 11.40 -12.68
N LYS A 118 -17.36 10.29 -12.68
CA LYS A 118 -17.75 9.05 -12.02
C LYS A 118 -16.54 8.30 -11.47
N VAL A 119 -16.77 7.61 -10.35
CA VAL A 119 -15.84 6.64 -9.76
C VAL A 119 -16.52 5.28 -9.71
N GLU A 120 -15.84 4.25 -10.14
CA GLU A 120 -16.21 2.86 -9.92
C GLU A 120 -15.22 2.25 -8.92
N VAL A 121 -15.73 1.68 -7.85
CA VAL A 121 -14.95 1.00 -6.82
C VAL A 121 -15.30 -0.48 -6.86
N ILE A 122 -14.32 -1.33 -7.05
CA ILE A 122 -14.48 -2.79 -7.05
C ILE A 122 -13.70 -3.33 -5.87
N ASP A 123 -14.44 -3.92 -4.93
CA ASP A 123 -13.87 -4.52 -3.75
C ASP A 123 -13.37 -5.94 -4.07
N LYS A 124 -12.14 -6.27 -3.61
CA LYS A 124 -11.48 -7.56 -3.89
C LYS A 124 -11.53 -7.95 -5.37
N PRO A 125 -10.94 -7.15 -6.25
CA PRO A 125 -10.99 -7.40 -7.68
C PRO A 125 -10.41 -8.77 -8.03
N GLN A 126 -10.97 -9.40 -9.04
CA GLN A 126 -10.56 -10.72 -9.51
C GLN A 126 -9.82 -10.62 -10.85
N GLY A 127 -9.37 -11.77 -11.34
CA GLY A 127 -8.64 -11.87 -12.60
C GLY A 127 -7.25 -11.28 -12.51
N GLN A 128 -6.91 -10.37 -13.43
CA GLN A 128 -5.59 -9.75 -13.48
C GLN A 128 -5.23 -8.89 -12.26
N TYR A 129 -6.23 -8.42 -11.50
CA TYR A 129 -6.06 -7.59 -10.29
C TYR A 129 -6.30 -8.37 -9.00
N GLN A 130 -6.36 -9.69 -9.08
CA GLN A 130 -6.47 -10.55 -7.90
C GLN A 130 -5.29 -10.29 -6.94
N GLY A 131 -5.59 -10.16 -5.65
CA GLY A 131 -4.61 -9.85 -4.61
C GLY A 131 -4.63 -8.40 -4.14
N TYR A 132 -5.23 -7.47 -4.91
CA TYR A 132 -5.53 -6.13 -4.39
C TYR A 132 -6.75 -6.14 -3.49
N ASP A 133 -6.79 -5.23 -2.53
CA ASP A 133 -7.95 -5.09 -1.63
C ASP A 133 -9.08 -4.33 -2.30
N VAL A 134 -8.76 -3.36 -3.13
CA VAL A 134 -9.74 -2.58 -3.87
C VAL A 134 -9.16 -2.08 -5.19
N LEU A 135 -10.02 -2.00 -6.21
CA LEU A 135 -9.75 -1.33 -7.46
C LEU A 135 -10.60 -0.08 -7.56
N ILE A 136 -9.98 1.05 -7.85
CA ILE A 136 -10.63 2.33 -8.11
C ILE A 136 -10.49 2.63 -9.61
N ASN A 137 -11.58 2.74 -10.34
CA ASN A 137 -11.57 3.18 -11.73
C ASN A 137 -12.28 4.54 -11.85
N LEU A 138 -11.52 5.55 -12.21
CA LEU A 138 -11.99 6.92 -12.42
C LEU A 138 -12.35 7.13 -13.88
N HIS A 139 -13.51 7.70 -14.14
CA HIS A 139 -13.94 8.01 -15.50
C HIS A 139 -13.79 9.51 -15.77
N THR A 140 -13.00 9.83 -16.81
CA THR A 140 -12.80 11.20 -17.27
C THR A 140 -14.06 11.71 -17.95
N LYS A 141 -14.38 12.98 -17.73
CA LYS A 141 -15.45 13.67 -18.43
C LYS A 141 -15.25 13.58 -19.95
N LYS A 142 -16.31 13.31 -20.69
CA LYS A 142 -16.28 13.30 -22.14
C LYS A 142 -15.82 14.68 -22.65
N ASN A 143 -14.92 14.67 -23.65
CA ASN A 143 -14.39 15.88 -24.31
C ASN A 143 -13.70 16.88 -23.36
N TYR A 144 -13.00 16.39 -22.34
CA TYR A 144 -12.11 17.23 -21.55
C TYR A 144 -10.88 17.61 -22.39
N GLU A 145 -10.66 18.90 -22.62
CA GLU A 145 -9.44 19.45 -23.21
C GLU A 145 -8.90 20.56 -22.31
N GLY A 146 -7.61 20.52 -22.03
CA GLY A 146 -7.00 21.51 -21.18
C GLY A 146 -5.68 21.05 -20.57
N TYR A 147 -5.17 21.89 -19.71
CA TYR A 147 -4.00 21.60 -18.90
C TYR A 147 -4.30 21.78 -17.42
N GLU A 148 -3.61 21.03 -16.62
CA GLU A 148 -3.61 21.16 -15.17
C GLU A 148 -2.23 20.81 -14.62
N GLY A 149 -1.90 21.40 -13.49
CA GLY A 149 -0.66 21.09 -12.81
C GLY A 149 -0.71 21.51 -11.35
N MET A 150 0.27 20.99 -10.60
CA MET A 150 0.42 21.26 -9.19
C MET A 150 1.89 21.35 -8.84
N LEU A 151 2.21 22.33 -8.00
CA LEU A 151 3.45 22.38 -7.22
C LEU A 151 3.08 22.13 -5.76
N PHE A 152 3.77 21.24 -5.13
CA PHE A 152 3.56 20.89 -3.73
C PHE A 152 4.90 20.81 -3.02
N ASN A 153 4.99 21.45 -1.86
CA ASN A 153 6.10 21.31 -0.93
C ASN A 153 5.55 20.97 0.45
N ASN A 154 6.26 20.13 1.17
CA ASN A 154 5.92 19.69 2.50
C ASN A 154 7.19 19.57 3.33
N GLU A 155 7.25 20.32 4.41
CA GLU A 155 8.37 20.36 5.33
C GLU A 155 7.90 19.96 6.73
N GLY A 156 8.70 19.15 7.40
CA GLY A 156 8.38 18.73 8.75
C GLY A 156 9.62 18.65 9.64
N PHE A 157 9.43 19.01 10.91
CA PHE A 157 10.45 18.91 11.93
C PHE A 157 9.81 18.62 13.29
N ASN A 158 10.56 18.01 14.20
CA ASN A 158 10.12 17.83 15.57
C ASN A 158 10.56 19.02 16.46
N LEU A 159 9.69 19.40 17.40
CA LEU A 159 9.94 20.49 18.37
C LEU A 159 10.86 20.04 19.51
N ASN A 160 10.79 18.77 19.91
CA ASN A 160 11.59 18.21 21.00
C ASN A 160 12.95 17.77 20.46
N GLY A 161 13.83 18.70 20.20
CA GLY A 161 15.21 18.43 19.87
C GLY A 161 16.07 18.43 21.10
N GLU A 162 16.21 17.31 21.82
CA GLU A 162 17.37 17.14 22.70
C GLU A 162 18.60 16.95 21.83
N ASN A 163 19.62 17.78 22.06
CA ASN A 163 20.96 17.71 21.46
C ASN A 163 21.02 17.68 19.93
N ASP A 164 21.02 18.84 19.31
CA ASP A 164 21.50 19.21 17.96
C ASP A 164 21.06 18.38 16.72
N LYS A 165 20.39 17.26 16.87
CA LYS A 165 19.95 16.40 15.76
C LYS A 165 18.44 16.27 15.72
N LYS A 166 17.81 17.22 15.04
CA LYS A 166 16.37 17.26 14.80
C LYS A 166 16.02 16.30 13.67
N TYR A 167 14.89 15.61 13.81
CA TYR A 167 14.26 14.95 12.68
C TYR A 167 13.71 16.03 11.76
N ILE A 168 14.20 16.05 10.52
CA ILE A 168 13.79 16.99 9.47
C ILE A 168 13.48 16.20 8.23
N PHE A 169 12.40 16.54 7.56
CA PHE A 169 12.15 16.05 6.22
C PHE A 169 11.57 17.15 5.34
N GLU A 170 11.86 17.06 4.08
CA GLU A 170 11.29 17.87 3.01
C GLU A 170 10.88 16.96 1.86
N ASN A 171 9.71 17.20 1.29
CA ASN A 171 9.38 16.62 0.01
C ASN A 171 8.74 17.66 -0.91
N THR A 172 9.19 17.65 -2.15
CA THR A 172 8.71 18.52 -3.21
C THR A 172 8.17 17.69 -4.36
N THR A 173 6.99 18.06 -4.85
CA THR A 173 6.34 17.42 -5.99
C THR A 173 5.95 18.46 -7.02
N ALA A 174 6.24 18.19 -8.28
CA ALA A 174 5.72 18.94 -9.41
C ALA A 174 5.04 17.98 -10.39
N ASN A 175 3.89 18.38 -10.91
CA ASN A 175 3.25 17.63 -11.98
C ASN A 175 2.57 18.54 -12.98
N PHE A 176 2.42 18.02 -14.19
CA PHE A 176 1.75 18.69 -15.29
C PHE A 176 1.01 17.65 -16.13
N SER A 177 -0.23 17.95 -16.50
CA SER A 177 -1.02 17.15 -17.43
C SER A 177 -1.60 18.04 -18.53
N TYR A 178 -1.51 17.59 -19.77
CA TYR A 178 -2.07 18.26 -20.92
C TYR A 178 -2.88 17.29 -21.76
N THR A 179 -4.15 17.63 -22.00
CA THR A 179 -5.07 16.83 -22.80
C THR A 179 -5.57 17.66 -23.97
N LYS A 180 -5.35 17.19 -25.18
CA LYS A 180 -5.86 17.83 -26.41
C LYS A 180 -6.18 16.77 -27.45
N ASN A 181 -7.40 16.83 -28.02
CA ASN A 181 -7.86 15.87 -28.99
C ASN A 181 -7.72 14.42 -28.47
N LYS A 182 -6.87 13.62 -29.12
CA LYS A 182 -6.60 12.23 -28.81
C LYS A 182 -5.43 12.00 -27.86
N TRP A 183 -4.71 13.04 -27.48
CA TRP A 183 -3.49 12.96 -26.68
C TRP A 183 -3.72 13.40 -25.25
N ASN A 184 -3.15 12.65 -24.31
CA ASN A 184 -2.96 13.09 -22.94
C ASN A 184 -1.49 12.87 -22.55
N ILE A 185 -0.84 13.92 -22.13
CA ILE A 185 0.55 13.91 -21.64
C ILE A 185 0.51 14.18 -20.16
N TYR A 186 1.19 13.38 -19.37
CA TYR A 186 1.35 13.58 -17.94
C TYR A 186 2.83 13.47 -17.56
N ALA A 187 3.35 14.49 -16.89
CA ALA A 187 4.70 14.51 -16.34
C ALA A 187 4.64 14.72 -14.83
N PHE A 188 5.54 14.08 -14.11
CA PHE A 188 5.63 14.12 -12.66
C PHE A 188 7.10 14.12 -12.25
N ALA A 189 7.45 14.93 -11.24
CA ALA A 189 8.75 14.95 -10.59
C ALA A 189 8.56 14.99 -9.07
N TYR A 190 9.40 14.28 -8.37
CA TYR A 190 9.38 14.18 -6.92
C TYR A 190 10.81 14.22 -6.37
N SER A 191 11.00 14.93 -5.28
CA SER A 191 12.23 14.96 -4.49
C SER A 191 11.89 14.84 -3.01
N TYR A 192 12.63 14.01 -2.31
CA TYR A 192 12.56 13.83 -0.87
C TYR A 192 13.94 13.95 -0.26
N PHE A 193 14.01 14.58 0.88
CA PHE A 193 15.16 14.60 1.77
C PHE A 193 14.67 14.34 3.20
N GLY A 194 15.35 13.45 3.92
CA GLY A 194 15.09 13.17 5.32
C GLY A 194 16.36 12.97 6.11
N GLN A 195 16.37 13.49 7.32
CA GLN A 195 17.43 13.25 8.30
C GLN A 195 16.80 12.79 9.60
N GLY A 196 17.34 11.74 10.18
CA GLY A 196 16.91 11.20 11.46
C GLY A 196 18.09 10.81 12.33
N ALA A 197 17.90 10.88 13.65
CA ALA A 197 18.84 10.33 14.61
C ALA A 197 18.06 9.69 15.75
N TYR A 198 18.39 8.47 16.08
CA TYR A 198 17.71 7.71 17.14
C TYR A 198 18.66 6.80 17.91
N ASP A 199 18.20 6.29 19.04
CA ASP A 199 18.95 5.34 19.83
C ASP A 199 18.34 3.96 19.70
N THR A 200 19.21 2.98 19.68
CA THR A 200 18.86 1.59 19.90
C THR A 200 19.56 1.09 21.15
N ASN A 201 19.01 0.07 21.77
CA ASN A 201 19.68 -0.72 22.79
C ASN A 201 19.51 -2.19 22.47
N TRP A 202 20.51 -2.99 22.67
CA TRP A 202 20.44 -4.41 22.37
C TRP A 202 21.36 -5.26 23.22
N SER A 203 21.00 -6.53 23.35
CA SER A 203 21.84 -7.59 23.87
C SER A 203 21.79 -8.80 22.96
N LYS A 204 22.92 -9.45 22.75
CA LYS A 204 23.10 -10.70 22.03
C LYS A 204 23.80 -11.70 22.94
N ASN A 205 23.28 -12.89 23.02
CA ASN A 205 23.86 -13.98 23.79
C ASN A 205 24.13 -15.18 22.87
N TYR A 206 25.40 -15.45 22.61
CA TYR A 206 25.91 -16.56 21.80
C TYR A 206 26.22 -17.72 22.76
N LEU A 207 25.18 -18.44 23.17
CA LEU A 207 25.25 -19.49 24.23
C LEU A 207 26.28 -20.58 23.90
N GLN A 208 26.45 -20.92 22.63
CA GLN A 208 27.40 -21.97 22.20
C GLN A 208 28.87 -21.51 22.25
N ASN A 209 29.10 -20.21 22.27
CA ASN A 209 30.44 -19.63 22.35
C ASN A 209 30.75 -19.12 23.76
N GLY A 210 29.75 -19.05 24.64
CA GLY A 210 29.86 -18.40 25.94
C GLY A 210 30.08 -16.89 25.83
N ILE A 211 29.66 -16.25 24.73
CA ILE A 211 29.86 -14.83 24.46
C ILE A 211 28.55 -14.08 24.60
N LYS A 212 28.56 -13.04 25.41
CA LYS A 212 27.47 -12.10 25.57
C LYS A 212 27.92 -10.71 25.14
N GLU A 213 27.19 -10.06 24.26
CA GLU A 213 27.36 -8.67 23.87
C GLU A 213 26.18 -7.84 24.36
N THR A 214 26.46 -6.74 25.03
CA THR A 214 25.45 -5.79 25.53
C THR A 214 25.85 -4.38 25.12
N LEU A 215 24.95 -3.66 24.49
CA LEU A 215 25.16 -2.26 24.19
C LEU A 215 25.14 -1.44 25.50
N VAL A 216 26.20 -0.71 25.74
CA VAL A 216 26.29 0.21 26.87
C VAL A 216 25.62 1.52 26.48
N ASN A 217 24.66 1.99 27.28
CA ASN A 217 24.04 3.30 27.03
C ASN A 217 25.13 4.38 27.06
N ASN A 218 25.15 5.19 26.00
CA ASN A 218 26.14 6.25 25.89
C ASN A 218 25.78 7.37 26.88
N PRO A 219 26.63 7.63 27.90
CA PRO A 219 26.37 8.67 28.90
C PRO A 219 26.39 10.09 28.33
N ASP A 220 27.02 10.27 27.17
CA ASP A 220 27.20 11.61 26.55
C ASP A 220 26.03 12.05 25.70
N GLY A 221 24.92 11.33 25.67
CA GLY A 221 23.71 11.68 24.93
C GLY A 221 23.87 11.65 23.41
N ILE A 222 24.97 11.11 22.89
CA ILE A 222 25.21 10.95 21.45
C ILE A 222 24.28 9.84 20.95
N ARG A 223 23.51 10.14 19.90
CA ARG A 223 22.66 9.16 19.24
C ARG A 223 23.51 8.09 18.56
N ASN A 224 23.19 6.84 18.79
CA ASN A 224 24.00 5.75 18.26
C ASN A 224 23.66 5.40 16.81
N ILE A 225 22.58 5.94 16.25
CA ILE A 225 22.22 5.77 14.85
C ILE A 225 21.85 7.13 14.24
N ILE A 226 22.44 7.44 13.09
CA ILE A 226 22.15 8.62 12.28
C ILE A 226 21.84 8.15 10.87
N THR A 227 20.75 8.67 10.32
CA THR A 227 20.32 8.32 8.98
C THR A 227 20.11 9.56 8.12
N PHE A 228 20.52 9.48 6.86
CA PHE A 228 20.22 10.46 5.82
C PHE A 228 19.57 9.73 4.65
N GLU A 229 18.48 10.26 4.16
CA GLU A 229 17.75 9.67 3.06
C GLU A 229 17.46 10.73 2.00
N ARG A 230 17.78 10.44 0.75
CA ARG A 230 17.46 11.26 -0.41
C ARG A 230 16.80 10.38 -1.45
N TYR A 231 15.74 10.88 -2.04
CA TYR A 231 15.05 10.18 -3.12
C TYR A 231 14.58 11.17 -4.18
N ARG A 232 14.77 10.81 -5.44
CA ARG A 232 14.27 11.58 -6.58
C ARG A 232 13.60 10.65 -7.56
N SER A 233 12.50 11.07 -8.13
CA SER A 233 11.83 10.31 -9.19
C SER A 233 11.18 11.22 -10.20
N GLY A 234 11.07 10.72 -11.43
CA GLY A 234 10.35 11.36 -12.52
C GLY A 234 9.52 10.33 -13.27
N LEU A 235 8.38 10.76 -13.81
CA LEU A 235 7.51 9.93 -14.63
C LEU A 235 7.00 10.75 -15.83
N LEU A 236 7.00 10.13 -16.99
CA LEU A 236 6.35 10.62 -18.20
C LEU A 236 5.36 9.58 -18.70
N SER A 237 4.10 9.99 -18.89
CA SER A 237 3.05 9.14 -19.47
C SER A 237 2.47 9.82 -20.71
N LEU A 238 2.37 9.06 -21.80
CA LEU A 238 1.78 9.48 -23.06
C LEU A 238 0.61 8.54 -23.36
N ASP A 239 -0.61 9.07 -23.35
CA ASP A 239 -1.81 8.32 -23.69
C ASP A 239 -2.34 8.80 -25.04
N TYR A 240 -2.66 7.88 -25.93
CA TYR A 240 -3.22 8.15 -27.25
C TYR A 240 -4.52 7.38 -27.48
N ALA A 241 -5.62 8.09 -27.65
CA ALA A 241 -6.91 7.53 -28.02
C ALA A 241 -6.99 7.31 -29.53
N ILE A 242 -6.74 6.08 -29.99
CA ILE A 242 -6.77 5.72 -31.42
C ILE A 242 -8.19 5.90 -31.95
N GLN A 243 -9.16 5.30 -31.22
CA GLN A 243 -10.60 5.39 -31.45
C GLN A 243 -11.34 5.47 -30.12
N LYS A 244 -12.67 5.64 -30.12
CA LYS A 244 -13.50 5.75 -28.92
C LYS A 244 -13.28 4.64 -27.90
N ASN A 245 -12.99 3.42 -28.36
CA ASN A 245 -12.82 2.22 -27.53
C ASN A 245 -11.42 1.59 -27.65
N GLN A 246 -10.46 2.32 -28.22
CA GLN A 246 -9.12 1.84 -28.46
C GLN A 246 -8.11 2.89 -28.02
N SER A 247 -7.17 2.50 -27.16
CA SER A 247 -6.14 3.39 -26.63
C SER A 247 -4.78 2.68 -26.51
N LEU A 248 -3.74 3.48 -26.65
CA LEU A 248 -2.35 3.09 -26.43
C LEU A 248 -1.76 4.06 -25.40
N SER A 249 -1.09 3.53 -24.40
CA SER A 249 -0.39 4.32 -23.37
C SER A 249 1.05 3.86 -23.26
N PHE A 250 1.96 4.81 -23.18
CA PHE A 250 3.37 4.60 -22.87
C PHE A 250 3.71 5.32 -21.57
N VAL A 251 4.42 4.65 -20.68
CA VAL A 251 4.87 5.21 -19.41
C VAL A 251 6.37 4.93 -19.26
N TYR A 252 7.13 5.97 -18.94
CA TYR A 252 8.51 5.85 -18.50
C TYR A 252 8.65 6.47 -17.11
N GLN A 253 9.27 5.73 -16.19
CA GLN A 253 9.56 6.19 -14.86
C GLN A 253 11.05 6.03 -14.58
N TYR A 254 11.62 7.06 -14.02
CA TYR A 254 12.97 7.07 -13.47
C TYR A 254 12.89 7.34 -11.96
N GLY A 255 13.46 6.46 -11.18
CA GLY A 255 13.71 6.65 -9.75
C GLY A 255 15.21 6.71 -9.54
N ALA A 256 15.74 7.85 -9.09
CA ALA A 256 17.13 7.99 -8.75
C ALA A 256 17.30 8.13 -7.26
N GLY A 257 18.04 7.18 -6.76
CA GLY A 257 18.77 7.30 -5.52
C GLY A 257 17.90 7.41 -4.29
N ARG A 258 17.56 6.29 -3.67
CA ARG A 258 17.81 6.28 -2.25
C ARG A 258 19.31 6.35 -2.06
N ASP A 259 19.88 7.57 -1.97
CA ASP A 259 21.10 7.71 -1.23
C ASP A 259 20.69 7.57 0.23
N HIS A 260 20.86 6.38 0.77
CA HIS A 260 20.58 6.11 2.17
C HIS A 260 21.92 5.89 2.87
N ASP A 261 22.30 6.86 3.69
CA ASP A 261 23.46 6.77 4.55
C ASP A 261 23.03 6.45 5.96
N THR A 262 23.55 5.38 6.53
CA THR A 262 23.38 5.07 7.96
C THR A 262 24.72 5.02 8.63
N TYR A 263 24.81 5.68 9.76
CA TYR A 263 25.98 5.73 10.61
C TYR A 263 25.61 5.22 12.00
N ASN A 264 26.23 4.12 12.42
CA ASN A 264 26.01 3.51 13.73
C ASN A 264 27.31 3.56 14.51
N HIS A 265 27.25 4.09 15.73
CA HIS A 265 28.34 4.06 16.71
C HIS A 265 27.89 3.36 17.98
N TYR A 266 28.53 2.26 18.31
CA TYR A 266 28.16 1.43 19.45
C TYR A 266 29.32 1.29 20.42
N THR A 267 29.05 1.49 21.72
CA THR A 267 29.91 1.03 22.81
C THR A 267 29.33 -0.28 23.34
N ILE A 268 30.10 -1.35 23.30
CA ILE A 268 29.66 -2.72 23.58
C ILE A 268 30.48 -3.24 24.77
N LEU A 269 29.79 -3.85 25.71
CA LEU A 269 30.40 -4.71 26.72
C LEU A 269 30.30 -6.16 26.22
N ARG A 270 31.44 -6.78 25.93
CA ARG A 270 31.56 -8.17 25.56
C ARG A 270 32.06 -8.97 26.76
N THR A 271 31.26 -9.91 27.23
CA THR A 271 31.57 -10.81 28.30
C THR A 271 31.83 -12.20 27.72
N ASP A 272 32.99 -12.77 27.98
CA ASP A 272 33.29 -14.18 27.71
C ASP A 272 33.09 -14.98 29.00
N GLU A 273 32.03 -15.78 29.03
CA GLU A 273 31.66 -16.59 30.20
C GLU A 273 32.64 -17.76 30.45
N ASN A 274 33.36 -18.22 29.37
CA ASN A 274 34.33 -19.31 29.49
C ASN A 274 35.61 -18.85 30.18
N THR A 275 36.05 -17.63 29.91
CA THR A 275 37.28 -17.04 30.46
C THR A 275 37.01 -16.08 31.62
N HIS A 276 35.75 -15.79 31.93
CA HIS A 276 35.27 -14.78 32.86
C HIS A 276 35.88 -13.37 32.61
N THR A 277 36.10 -13.03 31.34
CA THR A 277 36.68 -11.75 30.98
C THR A 277 35.61 -10.82 30.43
N GLU A 278 35.74 -9.53 30.79
CA GLU A 278 34.91 -8.46 30.26
C GLU A 278 35.76 -7.50 29.44
N THR A 279 35.33 -7.23 28.19
CA THR A 279 36.02 -6.31 27.29
C THR A 279 35.06 -5.25 26.84
N ARG A 280 35.42 -4.00 27.03
CA ARG A 280 34.69 -2.84 26.46
C ARG A 280 35.29 -2.50 25.11
N LEU A 281 34.46 -2.49 24.07
CA LEU A 281 34.88 -2.18 22.70
C LEU A 281 33.91 -1.17 22.08
N THR A 282 34.40 -0.46 21.06
CA THR A 282 33.57 0.36 20.19
C THR A 282 33.43 -0.33 18.84
N ARG A 283 32.25 -0.20 18.22
CA ARG A 283 31.95 -0.70 16.89
C ARG A 283 31.30 0.41 16.07
N ASP A 284 31.94 0.75 14.98
CA ASP A 284 31.45 1.70 13.98
C ASP A 284 30.97 0.94 12.76
N ILE A 285 29.74 1.26 12.29
CA ILE A 285 29.17 0.70 11.09
C ILE A 285 28.72 1.86 10.19
N ARG A 286 29.22 1.91 8.98
CA ARG A 286 28.79 2.85 7.93
C ARG A 286 28.16 2.05 6.82
N THR A 287 26.92 2.39 6.50
CA THR A 287 26.21 1.77 5.38
C THR A 287 25.83 2.86 4.41
N HIS A 288 26.22 2.71 3.16
CA HIS A 288 25.83 3.56 2.05
C HIS A 288 25.09 2.69 1.01
N VAL A 289 23.81 3.00 0.76
CA VAL A 289 23.02 2.33 -0.25
C VAL A 289 22.56 3.32 -1.29
N ARG A 290 22.90 3.03 -2.53
CA ARG A 290 22.44 3.81 -3.68
C ARG A 290 21.71 2.90 -4.63
N ASP A 291 20.43 3.19 -4.87
CA ASP A 291 19.64 2.48 -5.87
C ASP A 291 19.12 3.44 -6.95
N SER A 292 18.88 2.92 -8.12
CA SER A 292 18.15 3.60 -9.17
C SER A 292 17.21 2.60 -9.87
N GLU A 293 16.16 3.12 -10.45
CA GLU A 293 15.19 2.31 -11.18
C GLU A 293 14.82 2.99 -12.49
N HIS A 294 14.83 2.23 -13.56
CA HIS A 294 14.29 2.61 -14.86
C HIS A 294 13.15 1.65 -15.18
N SER A 295 11.95 2.17 -15.33
CA SER A 295 10.79 1.38 -15.70
C SER A 295 10.15 1.91 -16.97
N MET A 296 9.76 1.02 -17.88
CA MET A 296 8.99 1.32 -19.08
C MET A 296 7.77 0.43 -19.14
N ALA A 297 6.63 0.99 -19.51
CA ALA A 297 5.41 0.22 -19.69
C ALA A 297 4.65 0.69 -20.93
N VAL A 298 4.08 -0.28 -21.65
CA VAL A 298 3.19 -0.05 -22.78
C VAL A 298 1.88 -0.76 -22.49
N PHE A 299 0.77 -0.02 -22.56
CA PHE A 299 -0.57 -0.55 -22.36
C PHE A 299 -1.39 -0.36 -23.63
N TYR A 300 -2.00 -1.41 -24.12
CA TYR A 300 -2.92 -1.36 -25.23
C TYR A 300 -4.29 -1.90 -24.80
N ARG A 301 -5.34 -1.19 -25.18
CA ARG A 301 -6.72 -1.56 -24.91
C ARG A 301 -7.52 -1.48 -26.19
N ASN A 302 -8.39 -2.47 -26.42
CA ASN A 302 -9.31 -2.49 -27.54
C ASN A 302 -10.62 -3.22 -27.18
N ASN A 303 -11.69 -2.82 -27.86
CA ASN A 303 -12.98 -3.50 -27.81
C ASN A 303 -13.33 -3.99 -29.21
N VAL A 304 -13.43 -5.31 -29.38
CA VAL A 304 -13.80 -5.94 -30.64
C VAL A 304 -15.13 -6.68 -30.43
N GLY A 305 -16.21 -6.16 -31.00
CA GLY A 305 -17.54 -6.69 -30.75
C GLY A 305 -17.90 -6.62 -29.27
N ARG A 306 -18.23 -7.77 -28.67
CA ARG A 306 -18.56 -7.90 -27.23
C ARG A 306 -17.33 -8.13 -26.35
N VAL A 307 -16.17 -8.40 -26.93
CA VAL A 307 -14.94 -8.70 -26.20
C VAL A 307 -14.16 -7.42 -25.99
N ARG A 308 -13.84 -7.12 -24.75
CA ARG A 308 -12.89 -6.09 -24.34
C ARG A 308 -11.60 -6.77 -23.97
N TRP A 309 -10.48 -6.35 -24.52
CA TRP A 309 -9.21 -6.92 -24.20
C TRP A 309 -8.13 -5.86 -23.98
N THR A 310 -7.15 -6.23 -23.17
CA THR A 310 -5.99 -5.41 -22.86
C THR A 310 -4.73 -6.23 -23.04
N ALA A 311 -3.67 -5.59 -23.49
CA ALA A 311 -2.33 -6.14 -23.48
C ALA A 311 -1.39 -5.13 -22.84
N ASP A 312 -0.52 -5.58 -21.96
CA ASP A 312 0.51 -4.75 -21.36
C ASP A 312 1.87 -5.42 -21.40
N PHE A 313 2.89 -4.60 -21.57
CA PHE A 313 4.28 -4.97 -21.47
C PHE A 313 4.98 -4.03 -20.50
N ASN A 314 5.72 -4.58 -19.55
CA ASN A 314 6.50 -3.82 -18.59
C ASN A 314 7.94 -4.33 -18.57
N TYR A 315 8.88 -3.40 -18.56
CA TYR A 315 10.29 -3.65 -18.34
C TYR A 315 10.79 -2.77 -17.20
N ARG A 316 11.61 -3.33 -16.30
CA ARG A 316 12.26 -2.60 -15.23
C ARG A 316 13.69 -3.09 -15.07
N PHE A 317 14.59 -2.12 -14.94
CA PHE A 317 15.99 -2.31 -14.59
C PHE A 317 16.30 -1.55 -13.31
N SER A 318 16.85 -2.23 -12.30
CA SER A 318 17.15 -1.64 -10.99
C SER A 318 18.56 -2.06 -10.56
N PRO A 319 19.58 -1.24 -10.80
CA PRO A 319 20.90 -1.40 -10.20
C PRO A 319 20.89 -0.84 -8.77
N THR A 320 21.52 -1.57 -7.85
CA THR A 320 21.68 -1.19 -6.45
C THR A 320 23.12 -1.40 -6.05
N ARG A 321 23.71 -0.38 -5.41
CA ARG A 321 25.04 -0.45 -4.79
C ARG A 321 24.85 -0.36 -3.27
N SER A 322 25.39 -1.33 -2.54
CA SER A 322 25.35 -1.37 -1.08
C SER A 322 26.75 -1.57 -0.54
N LEU A 323 27.25 -0.59 0.18
CA LEU A 323 28.56 -0.61 0.81
C LEU A 323 28.36 -0.56 2.33
N THR A 324 28.85 -1.56 3.04
CA THR A 324 28.82 -1.60 4.50
C THR A 324 30.22 -1.87 5.01
N ASP A 325 30.75 -0.88 5.72
CA ASP A 325 32.05 -0.92 6.40
C ASP A 325 31.81 -1.04 7.91
N GLN A 326 32.41 -2.04 8.54
CA GLN A 326 32.37 -2.25 9.98
C GLN A 326 33.78 -2.31 10.52
N SER A 327 34.05 -1.60 11.61
CA SER A 327 35.29 -1.67 12.35
C SER A 327 35.05 -1.71 13.86
N GLU A 328 35.92 -2.45 14.57
CA GLU A 328 35.91 -2.53 16.03
C GLU A 328 37.23 -2.02 16.60
N SER A 329 37.21 -1.46 17.80
CA SER A 329 38.45 -1.04 18.50
C SER A 329 39.39 -2.18 18.82
N THR A 330 38.93 -3.43 18.69
CA THR A 330 39.74 -4.66 18.79
C THR A 330 40.59 -4.95 17.56
N GLY A 331 40.47 -4.14 16.49
CA GLY A 331 41.14 -4.36 15.22
C GLY A 331 40.35 -5.23 14.23
N PHE A 332 39.15 -5.68 14.59
CA PHE A 332 38.28 -6.42 13.66
C PHE A 332 37.71 -5.46 12.60
N VAL A 333 37.80 -5.87 11.32
CA VAL A 333 37.26 -5.12 10.16
C VAL A 333 36.45 -6.09 9.30
N LEU A 334 35.31 -5.67 8.85
CA LEU A 334 34.44 -6.41 7.93
C LEU A 334 33.84 -5.45 6.91
N ASN A 335 34.07 -5.73 5.62
CA ASN A 335 33.54 -4.95 4.51
C ASN A 335 32.61 -5.85 3.67
N ASN A 336 31.38 -5.38 3.49
CA ASN A 336 30.39 -6.01 2.63
C ASN A 336 30.00 -5.02 1.54
N HIS A 337 30.65 -5.12 0.39
CA HIS A 337 30.47 -4.23 -0.75
C HIS A 337 29.83 -4.96 -1.91
N PHE A 338 28.56 -4.64 -2.21
CA PHE A 338 27.79 -5.35 -3.22
C PHE A 338 27.31 -4.41 -4.33
N GLN A 339 27.33 -4.94 -5.55
CA GLN A 339 26.68 -4.37 -6.72
C GLN A 339 25.62 -5.36 -7.20
N ASP A 340 24.37 -4.96 -7.11
CA ASP A 340 23.20 -5.77 -7.51
C ASP A 340 22.60 -5.22 -8.79
N HIS A 341 22.19 -6.12 -9.69
CA HIS A 341 21.47 -5.81 -10.92
C HIS A 341 20.20 -6.66 -10.99
N MET A 342 19.06 -6.01 -11.06
CA MET A 342 17.78 -6.66 -11.25
C MET A 342 17.14 -6.24 -12.57
N ASN A 343 16.76 -7.21 -13.37
CA ASN A 343 15.92 -7.03 -14.55
C ASN A 343 14.57 -7.70 -14.31
N PHE A 344 13.52 -7.04 -14.73
CA PHE A 344 12.16 -7.55 -14.67
C PHE A 344 11.45 -7.28 -15.98
N THR A 345 10.80 -8.30 -16.52
CA THR A 345 9.94 -8.19 -17.71
C THR A 345 8.60 -8.85 -17.41
N ARG A 346 7.50 -8.20 -17.77
CA ARG A 346 6.17 -8.77 -17.70
C ARG A 346 5.41 -8.48 -18.98
N PHE A 347 4.86 -9.51 -19.58
CA PHE A 347 3.86 -9.43 -20.63
C PHE A 347 2.55 -10.00 -20.12
N ARG A 348 1.45 -9.30 -20.32
CA ARG A 348 0.12 -9.75 -19.93
C ARG A 348 -0.89 -9.43 -21.02
N ILE A 349 -1.77 -10.39 -21.30
CA ILE A 349 -2.95 -10.22 -22.14
C ILE A 349 -4.17 -10.75 -21.40
N SER A 350 -5.25 -9.99 -21.41
CA SER A 350 -6.51 -10.41 -20.79
C SER A 350 -7.70 -9.90 -21.56
N GLY A 351 -8.79 -10.67 -21.52
CA GLY A 351 -10.03 -10.30 -22.17
C GLY A 351 -11.23 -10.63 -21.30
N TRP A 352 -12.30 -9.83 -21.42
CA TRP A 352 -13.58 -10.11 -20.79
C TRP A 352 -14.73 -9.84 -21.72
N THR A 353 -15.78 -10.58 -21.51
CA THR A 353 -17.02 -10.48 -22.29
C THR A 353 -18.23 -10.73 -21.41
N ASN A 354 -19.34 -10.09 -21.76
CA ASN A 354 -20.60 -10.24 -21.06
C ASN A 354 -21.58 -11.07 -21.93
N PHE A 355 -22.26 -12.01 -21.28
CA PHE A 355 -23.32 -12.84 -21.83
C PHE A 355 -24.63 -12.63 -21.06
N ALA A 356 -25.73 -13.15 -21.59
CA ALA A 356 -27.02 -13.14 -20.94
C ALA A 356 -27.40 -11.73 -20.40
N ASN A 357 -27.34 -10.70 -21.25
CA ASN A 357 -27.66 -9.31 -20.90
C ASN A 357 -26.88 -8.78 -19.69
N GLY A 358 -25.63 -9.23 -19.50
CA GLY A 358 -24.77 -8.80 -18.39
C GLY A 358 -24.89 -9.63 -17.12
N HIS A 359 -25.76 -10.65 -17.09
CA HIS A 359 -25.85 -11.56 -15.94
C HIS A 359 -24.63 -12.48 -15.78
N LEU A 360 -23.93 -12.75 -16.88
CA LEU A 360 -22.73 -13.58 -16.88
C LEU A 360 -21.57 -12.82 -17.48
N THR A 361 -20.46 -12.71 -16.74
CA THR A 361 -19.21 -12.12 -17.23
C THR A 361 -18.11 -13.16 -17.15
N LEU A 362 -17.45 -13.42 -18.26
CA LEU A 362 -16.24 -14.24 -18.35
C LEU A 362 -15.03 -13.32 -18.52
N ASN A 363 -13.98 -13.58 -17.73
CA ASN A 363 -12.67 -12.95 -17.85
C ASN A 363 -11.61 -14.05 -17.91
N ALA A 364 -10.68 -13.94 -18.86
CA ALA A 364 -9.55 -14.87 -18.94
C ALA A 364 -8.29 -14.12 -19.40
N GLY A 365 -7.15 -14.67 -19.08
CA GLY A 365 -5.89 -14.05 -19.50
C GLY A 365 -4.67 -14.93 -19.27
N TYR A 366 -3.58 -14.43 -19.81
CA TYR A 366 -2.25 -15.00 -19.70
C TYR A 366 -1.25 -13.93 -19.26
N GLU A 367 -0.31 -14.33 -18.41
CA GLU A 367 0.79 -13.48 -17.96
C GLU A 367 2.09 -14.28 -18.01
N ASN A 368 3.10 -13.69 -18.63
CA ASN A 368 4.48 -14.13 -18.55
C ASN A 368 5.27 -13.12 -17.73
N THR A 369 6.02 -13.59 -16.76
CA THR A 369 6.93 -12.76 -15.93
C THR A 369 8.31 -13.40 -15.92
N TRP A 370 9.31 -12.60 -16.25
CA TRP A 370 10.71 -12.98 -16.11
C TRP A 370 11.42 -11.99 -15.21
N LYS A 371 12.25 -12.53 -14.29
CA LYS A 371 13.14 -11.76 -13.43
C LYS A 371 14.54 -12.35 -13.51
N SER A 372 15.54 -11.50 -13.49
CA SER A 372 16.93 -11.87 -13.38
C SER A 372 17.60 -10.99 -12.33
N TYR A 373 18.38 -11.62 -11.48
CA TYR A 373 19.14 -10.96 -10.44
C TYR A 373 20.59 -11.42 -10.49
N LYS A 374 21.52 -10.47 -10.39
CA LYS A 374 22.95 -10.70 -10.34
C LYS A 374 23.54 -9.88 -9.20
N ARG A 375 24.31 -10.53 -8.33
CA ARG A 375 25.11 -9.88 -7.29
C ARG A 375 26.58 -10.07 -7.59
N GLU A 376 27.33 -9.01 -7.51
CA GLU A 376 28.78 -8.97 -7.66
C GLU A 376 29.40 -8.32 -6.43
N ASP A 377 30.59 -8.72 -6.09
CA ASP A 377 31.47 -7.97 -5.20
C ASP A 377 31.83 -6.66 -5.91
N HIS A 378 31.61 -5.54 -5.24
CA HIS A 378 31.79 -4.23 -5.85
C HIS A 378 33.25 -3.90 -6.12
N ASP A 379 34.16 -4.37 -5.26
CA ASP A 379 35.58 -4.01 -5.30
C ASP A 379 36.36 -4.86 -6.29
N THR A 380 36.03 -6.15 -6.36
CA THR A 380 36.71 -7.12 -7.22
C THR A 380 36.00 -7.39 -8.55
N GLY A 381 34.70 -7.09 -8.63
CA GLY A 381 33.84 -7.46 -9.75
C GLY A 381 33.52 -8.97 -9.81
N GLU A 382 33.87 -9.73 -8.78
CA GLU A 382 33.59 -11.16 -8.71
C GLU A 382 32.09 -11.41 -8.65
N LYS A 383 31.61 -12.38 -9.42
CA LYS A 383 30.21 -12.78 -9.46
C LYS A 383 29.90 -13.68 -8.28
N LEU A 384 29.13 -13.15 -7.31
CA LEU A 384 28.76 -13.85 -6.09
C LEU A 384 27.49 -14.70 -6.24
N ASN A 385 26.50 -14.20 -6.99
CA ASN A 385 25.23 -14.89 -7.15
C ASN A 385 24.51 -14.51 -8.45
N THR A 386 23.79 -15.45 -9.04
CA THR A 386 22.87 -15.20 -10.16
C THR A 386 21.65 -16.07 -10.03
N ASN A 387 20.47 -15.42 -10.05
CA ASN A 387 19.19 -16.09 -10.00
C ASN A 387 18.32 -15.64 -11.15
N SER A 388 17.52 -16.54 -11.68
CA SER A 388 16.45 -16.20 -12.62
C SER A 388 15.15 -16.88 -12.25
N TYR A 389 14.07 -16.20 -12.57
CA TYR A 389 12.70 -16.63 -12.29
C TYR A 389 11.86 -16.41 -13.53
N LEU A 390 11.19 -17.46 -13.97
CA LEU A 390 10.22 -17.42 -15.07
C LEU A 390 8.88 -17.94 -14.59
N ARG A 391 7.83 -17.16 -14.75
CA ARG A 391 6.45 -17.55 -14.44
C ARG A 391 5.56 -17.37 -15.66
N ASN A 392 4.83 -18.41 -16.00
CA ASN A 392 3.71 -18.35 -16.93
C ASN A 392 2.44 -18.65 -16.17
N ARG A 393 1.48 -17.75 -16.21
CA ARG A 393 0.20 -17.88 -15.50
C ARG A 393 -0.96 -17.79 -16.47
N LEU A 394 -1.85 -18.77 -16.38
CA LEU A 394 -3.17 -18.74 -17.01
C LEU A 394 -4.24 -18.57 -15.94
N TRP A 395 -5.24 -17.75 -16.18
CA TRP A 395 -6.40 -17.61 -15.29
C TRP A 395 -7.69 -17.48 -16.08
N ALA A 396 -8.77 -17.89 -15.42
CA ALA A 396 -10.13 -17.62 -15.88
C ALA A 396 -11.01 -17.30 -14.66
N SER A 397 -11.97 -16.41 -14.84
CA SER A 397 -12.96 -16.08 -13.83
C SER A 397 -14.35 -15.96 -14.44
N LEU A 398 -15.33 -16.46 -13.72
CA LEU A 398 -16.74 -16.43 -14.07
C LEU A 398 -17.48 -15.64 -12.98
N ASN A 399 -18.14 -14.56 -13.39
CA ASN A 399 -19.00 -13.77 -12.53
C ASN A 399 -20.44 -13.99 -12.96
N TRP A 400 -21.24 -14.56 -12.07
CA TRP A 400 -22.64 -14.87 -12.31
C TRP A 400 -23.54 -14.07 -11.37
N ARG A 401 -24.32 -13.18 -11.93
CA ARG A 401 -25.32 -12.38 -11.25
C ARG A 401 -26.68 -13.03 -11.49
N PHE A 402 -27.28 -13.61 -10.45
CA PHE A 402 -28.59 -14.26 -10.54
C PHE A 402 -29.71 -13.23 -10.70
N ASP A 403 -29.65 -12.20 -9.89
CA ASP A 403 -30.55 -11.06 -9.89
C ASP A 403 -29.80 -9.80 -9.42
N ASN A 404 -30.51 -8.74 -9.10
CA ASN A 404 -29.89 -7.52 -8.59
C ASN A 404 -29.34 -7.67 -7.16
N ASN A 405 -29.67 -8.74 -6.46
CA ASN A 405 -29.35 -8.94 -5.04
C ASN A 405 -28.28 -10.00 -4.80
N ALA A 406 -28.11 -10.96 -5.72
CA ALA A 406 -27.24 -12.11 -5.53
C ALA A 406 -26.21 -12.26 -6.66
N GLN A 407 -24.96 -12.49 -6.29
CA GLN A 407 -23.85 -12.67 -7.22
C GLN A 407 -22.90 -13.75 -6.71
N LEU A 408 -22.46 -14.63 -7.59
CA LEU A 408 -21.38 -15.58 -7.35
C LEU A 408 -20.23 -15.31 -8.31
N MET A 409 -19.03 -15.44 -7.81
CA MET A 409 -17.83 -15.32 -8.62
C MET A 409 -16.91 -16.50 -8.33
N PHE A 410 -16.42 -17.11 -9.38
CA PHE A 410 -15.43 -18.19 -9.34
C PHE A 410 -14.22 -17.76 -10.16
N SER A 411 -13.05 -18.03 -9.68
CA SER A 411 -11.83 -17.80 -10.43
C SER A 411 -10.85 -18.95 -10.19
N GLY A 412 -10.19 -19.38 -11.25
CA GLY A 412 -9.16 -20.40 -11.20
C GLY A 412 -7.91 -19.92 -11.95
N TRP A 413 -6.76 -20.38 -11.51
CA TRP A 413 -5.50 -20.12 -12.17
C TRP A 413 -4.55 -21.31 -12.03
N ALA A 414 -3.65 -21.43 -13.01
CA ALA A 414 -2.53 -22.33 -13.01
C ALA A 414 -1.26 -21.60 -13.40
N GLU A 415 -0.15 -21.92 -12.77
CA GLU A 415 1.13 -21.29 -13.02
C GLU A 415 2.20 -22.34 -13.31
N HIS A 416 3.06 -22.07 -14.27
CA HIS A 416 4.31 -22.82 -14.48
C HIS A 416 5.45 -21.91 -14.07
N VAL A 417 6.22 -22.31 -13.06
CA VAL A 417 7.28 -21.51 -12.44
C VAL A 417 8.60 -22.24 -12.51
N GLY A 418 9.55 -21.63 -13.21
CA GLY A 418 10.95 -22.07 -13.24
C GLY A 418 11.80 -21.13 -12.37
N LEU A 419 12.51 -21.70 -11.41
CA LEU A 419 13.50 -21.05 -10.57
C LEU A 419 14.87 -21.62 -10.95
N ASN A 420 15.83 -20.77 -11.26
CA ASN A 420 17.17 -21.15 -11.61
C ASN A 420 18.16 -20.31 -10.80
N ASN A 421 18.86 -20.95 -9.88
CA ASN A 421 19.98 -20.39 -9.11
C ASN A 421 21.28 -20.99 -9.64
N ASN A 422 22.43 -20.50 -9.22
CA ASN A 422 23.74 -20.93 -9.74
C ASN A 422 23.86 -22.45 -10.00
N HIS A 423 23.42 -23.27 -9.05
CA HIS A 423 23.53 -24.74 -9.11
C HIS A 423 22.20 -25.48 -8.99
N ALA A 424 21.12 -24.78 -8.57
CA ALA A 424 19.81 -25.37 -8.33
C ALA A 424 18.80 -24.93 -9.39
N LYS A 425 18.15 -25.90 -10.05
CA LYS A 425 17.01 -25.67 -10.94
C LYS A 425 15.76 -26.31 -10.35
N LYS A 426 14.70 -25.56 -10.26
CA LYS A 426 13.45 -26.02 -9.70
C LYS A 426 12.27 -25.59 -10.56
N THR A 427 11.37 -26.52 -10.86
CA THR A 427 10.11 -26.25 -11.55
C THR A 427 8.96 -26.58 -10.63
N GLN A 428 7.92 -25.74 -10.61
CA GLN A 428 6.71 -25.91 -9.82
C GLN A 428 5.51 -25.56 -10.68
N VAL A 429 4.39 -26.23 -10.43
CA VAL A 429 3.11 -25.96 -11.11
C VAL A 429 2.01 -25.77 -10.05
N PRO A 430 2.05 -24.64 -9.31
CA PRO A 430 0.97 -24.35 -8.39
C PRO A 430 -0.33 -24.02 -9.12
N VAL A 431 -1.44 -24.46 -8.53
CA VAL A 431 -2.80 -24.18 -8.98
C VAL A 431 -3.59 -23.60 -7.82
N GLY A 432 -4.57 -22.79 -8.12
CA GLY A 432 -5.42 -22.23 -7.09
C GLY A 432 -6.64 -21.52 -7.67
N GLY A 433 -7.41 -20.92 -6.79
CA GLY A 433 -8.60 -20.21 -7.19
C GLY A 433 -9.19 -19.37 -6.07
N SER A 434 -10.25 -18.67 -6.39
CA SER A 434 -11.03 -17.90 -5.45
C SER A 434 -12.53 -18.10 -5.69
N PHE A 435 -13.29 -17.92 -4.63
CA PHE A 435 -14.74 -17.95 -4.65
C PHE A 435 -15.26 -16.74 -3.89
N MET A 436 -16.27 -16.06 -4.42
CA MET A 436 -16.97 -14.99 -3.73
C MET A 436 -18.48 -15.16 -3.90
N ALA A 437 -19.19 -15.07 -2.78
CA ALA A 437 -20.63 -14.96 -2.74
C ALA A 437 -21.01 -13.60 -2.17
N TYR A 438 -21.85 -12.89 -2.87
CA TYR A 438 -22.39 -11.60 -2.47
C TYR A 438 -23.91 -11.70 -2.39
N TYR A 439 -24.50 -11.14 -1.33
CA TYR A 439 -25.94 -11.05 -1.16
C TYR A 439 -26.33 -9.70 -0.57
N GLN A 440 -27.24 -9.00 -1.25
CA GLN A 440 -27.81 -7.73 -0.81
C GLN A 440 -29.11 -7.99 -0.03
N LEU A 441 -29.05 -7.81 1.29
CA LEU A 441 -30.19 -7.99 2.19
C LEU A 441 -31.27 -6.92 1.98
N THR A 442 -30.82 -5.67 1.85
CA THR A 442 -31.64 -4.49 1.54
C THR A 442 -30.85 -3.52 0.68
N ARG A 443 -31.45 -2.44 0.19
CA ARG A 443 -30.72 -1.41 -0.57
C ARG A 443 -29.52 -0.79 0.18
N ARG A 444 -29.42 -0.97 1.50
CA ARG A 444 -28.38 -0.38 2.36
C ARG A 444 -27.58 -1.40 3.13
N ASN A 445 -27.96 -2.68 3.04
CA ASN A 445 -27.32 -3.73 3.80
C ASN A 445 -26.92 -4.86 2.86
N TRP A 446 -25.72 -5.31 2.96
CA TRP A 446 -25.21 -6.43 2.16
C TRP A 446 -24.19 -7.25 2.93
N MET A 447 -24.00 -8.48 2.51
CA MET A 447 -23.01 -9.39 3.07
C MET A 447 -22.23 -10.06 1.96
N ARG A 448 -21.03 -10.50 2.30
CA ARG A 448 -20.13 -11.17 1.38
C ARG A 448 -19.29 -12.21 2.11
N LEU A 449 -19.16 -13.37 1.48
CA LEU A 449 -18.18 -14.40 1.82
C LEU A 449 -17.17 -14.47 0.69
N ASN A 450 -15.88 -14.47 1.03
CA ASN A 450 -14.79 -14.60 0.05
C ASN A 450 -13.80 -15.66 0.54
N TYR A 451 -13.46 -16.58 -0.35
CA TYR A 451 -12.28 -17.43 -0.23
C TYR A 451 -11.28 -17.06 -1.32
N ASP A 452 -10.03 -16.94 -0.96
CA ASP A 452 -8.94 -16.53 -1.84
C ASP A 452 -7.74 -17.43 -1.59
N CYS A 453 -7.19 -17.98 -2.67
CA CYS A 453 -5.94 -18.71 -2.68
C CYS A 453 -4.95 -17.95 -3.55
N SER A 454 -3.82 -17.56 -2.98
CA SER A 454 -2.77 -16.79 -3.67
C SER A 454 -1.40 -17.40 -3.46
N THR A 455 -0.55 -17.32 -4.47
CA THR A 455 0.85 -17.75 -4.40
C THR A 455 1.78 -16.58 -4.16
N SER A 456 2.81 -16.82 -3.36
CA SER A 456 4.00 -15.97 -3.29
C SER A 456 5.25 -16.81 -3.49
N TYR A 457 6.21 -16.23 -4.20
CA TYR A 457 7.47 -16.90 -4.53
C TYR A 457 8.59 -16.31 -3.68
N PRO A 458 9.60 -17.11 -3.30
CA PRO A 458 10.73 -16.55 -2.59
C PRO A 458 11.39 -15.49 -3.47
N ASP A 459 11.66 -14.35 -2.86
CA ASP A 459 12.42 -13.29 -3.51
C ASP A 459 13.84 -13.81 -3.84
N GLN A 460 14.48 -13.19 -4.79
CA GLN A 460 15.77 -13.64 -5.28
C GLN A 460 16.86 -13.66 -4.21
N ASN A 461 16.79 -12.71 -3.26
CA ASN A 461 17.67 -12.71 -2.09
C ASN A 461 17.37 -13.88 -1.13
N LEU A 462 16.09 -14.24 -0.95
CA LEU A 462 15.70 -15.34 -0.06
C LEU A 462 16.12 -16.69 -0.63
N SER A 463 16.16 -16.81 -1.95
CA SER A 463 16.56 -18.04 -2.67
C SER A 463 18.03 -18.06 -3.10
N SER A 464 18.82 -17.08 -2.69
CA SER A 464 20.25 -17.01 -2.98
C SER A 464 21.03 -18.17 -2.31
N GLU A 465 21.98 -18.75 -3.00
CA GLU A 465 22.95 -19.66 -2.38
C GLU A 465 24.06 -18.92 -1.64
N TYR A 466 24.27 -17.65 -2.00
CA TYR A 466 25.29 -16.80 -1.39
C TYR A 466 24.85 -16.29 -0.02
N GLY A 467 25.77 -16.40 0.93
CA GLY A 467 25.61 -15.81 2.27
C GLY A 467 26.91 -15.16 2.73
N TYR A 468 26.80 -14.29 3.72
CA TYR A 468 27.93 -13.50 4.22
C TYR A 468 27.79 -13.21 5.70
N PHE A 469 28.90 -12.89 6.35
CA PHE A 469 28.93 -12.44 7.74
C PHE A 469 28.45 -10.99 7.85
N THR A 470 27.65 -10.72 8.86
CA THR A 470 27.17 -9.37 9.23
C THR A 470 27.90 -8.80 10.44
N ASP A 471 28.53 -9.65 11.22
CA ASP A 471 29.46 -9.35 12.29
C ASP A 471 30.41 -10.56 12.54
N SER A 472 31.23 -10.52 13.58
CA SER A 472 32.23 -11.55 13.87
C SER A 472 31.63 -12.95 14.12
N LEU A 473 30.35 -13.05 14.52
CA LEU A 473 29.67 -14.29 14.95
C LEU A 473 28.29 -14.49 14.29
N SER A 474 27.85 -13.58 13.45
CA SER A 474 26.53 -13.65 12.78
C SER A 474 26.67 -13.71 11.28
N TRP A 475 26.02 -14.69 10.66
CA TRP A 475 26.00 -14.92 9.22
C TRP A 475 24.56 -14.91 8.69
N VAL A 476 24.38 -14.42 7.48
CA VAL A 476 23.08 -14.36 6.79
C VAL A 476 23.20 -15.01 5.41
N GLY A 477 22.22 -15.84 5.05
CA GLY A 477 22.15 -16.43 3.72
C GLY A 477 20.72 -16.80 3.33
N GLY A 478 20.53 -17.00 2.03
CA GLY A 478 19.26 -17.49 1.50
C GLY A 478 19.19 -19.02 1.50
N ASN A 479 18.10 -19.55 0.92
CA ASN A 479 17.85 -20.97 0.76
C ASN A 479 17.23 -21.24 -0.62
N PRO A 480 17.98 -21.86 -1.56
CA PRO A 480 17.48 -22.15 -2.90
C PRO A 480 16.37 -23.20 -2.93
N TRP A 481 16.18 -23.93 -1.83
CA TRP A 481 15.20 -25.01 -1.73
C TRP A 481 13.84 -24.57 -1.19
N LEU A 482 13.62 -23.26 -0.96
CA LEU A 482 12.35 -22.74 -0.51
C LEU A 482 11.21 -23.15 -1.45
N LYS A 483 10.13 -23.65 -0.86
CA LYS A 483 8.89 -23.97 -1.57
C LYS A 483 8.08 -22.71 -1.78
N THR A 484 7.31 -22.65 -2.86
CA THR A 484 6.30 -21.62 -3.07
C THR A 484 5.34 -21.59 -1.90
N ASN A 485 5.05 -20.41 -1.40
CA ASN A 485 4.05 -20.21 -0.39
C ASN A 485 2.66 -20.07 -1.04
N VAL A 486 1.73 -20.90 -0.60
CA VAL A 486 0.32 -20.87 -1.01
C VAL A 486 -0.50 -20.41 0.19
N THR A 487 -0.99 -19.18 0.13
CA THR A 487 -1.78 -18.58 1.22
C THR A 487 -3.26 -18.71 0.95
N HIS A 488 -3.99 -19.28 1.90
CA HIS A 488 -5.43 -19.41 1.90
C HIS A 488 -6.04 -18.33 2.80
N ARG A 489 -7.05 -17.62 2.32
CA ARG A 489 -7.80 -16.60 3.07
C ARG A 489 -9.28 -16.85 2.96
N ILE A 490 -9.97 -16.83 4.09
CA ILE A 490 -11.42 -16.80 4.16
C ILE A 490 -11.80 -15.51 4.85
N ASN A 491 -12.69 -14.74 4.25
CA ASN A 491 -13.14 -13.48 4.82
C ASN A 491 -14.67 -13.39 4.72
N TYR A 492 -15.28 -12.84 5.74
CA TYR A 492 -16.69 -12.55 5.80
C TYR A 492 -16.89 -11.06 6.13
N TRP A 493 -17.82 -10.42 5.43
CA TRP A 493 -18.17 -9.01 5.61
C TRP A 493 -19.69 -8.87 5.71
N ILE A 494 -20.10 -7.91 6.52
CA ILE A 494 -21.47 -7.41 6.54
C ILE A 494 -21.45 -5.90 6.67
N ASP A 495 -22.09 -5.22 5.73
CA ASP A 495 -22.30 -3.78 5.74
C ASP A 495 -23.73 -3.45 6.11
N LEU A 496 -23.90 -2.55 7.06
CA LEU A 496 -25.20 -2.13 7.57
C LEU A 496 -25.35 -0.62 7.45
N TRP A 497 -26.48 -0.18 6.84
CA TRP A 497 -26.89 1.23 6.72
C TRP A 497 -25.84 2.16 6.11
N TRP A 498 -24.91 1.65 5.32
CA TRP A 498 -23.79 2.42 4.76
C TRP A 498 -22.86 3.05 5.79
N CYS A 499 -23.00 2.75 7.05
CA CYS A 499 -22.21 3.36 8.11
C CYS A 499 -21.48 2.37 9.01
N PHE A 500 -21.98 1.15 9.18
CA PHE A 500 -21.30 0.09 9.92
C PHE A 500 -20.80 -0.99 8.98
N ASN A 501 -19.57 -1.40 9.18
CA ASN A 501 -18.96 -2.54 8.50
C ASN A 501 -18.35 -3.48 9.54
N PHE A 502 -18.74 -4.75 9.50
CA PHE A 502 -18.17 -5.82 10.29
C PHE A 502 -17.41 -6.76 9.37
N GLN A 503 -16.21 -7.13 9.75
CA GLN A 503 -15.39 -8.06 9.00
C GLN A 503 -14.72 -9.05 9.93
N THR A 504 -14.57 -10.28 9.48
CA THR A 504 -13.74 -11.28 10.12
C THR A 504 -13.05 -12.13 9.06
N GLY A 505 -11.88 -12.62 9.37
CA GLY A 505 -11.14 -13.44 8.42
C GLY A 505 -10.14 -14.37 9.08
N TYR A 506 -9.79 -15.39 8.33
CA TYR A 506 -8.78 -16.36 8.68
C TYR A 506 -7.75 -16.49 7.54
N VAL A 507 -6.49 -16.48 7.90
CA VAL A 507 -5.35 -16.65 6.97
C VAL A 507 -4.57 -17.88 7.39
N TYR A 508 -4.29 -18.74 6.42
CA TYR A 508 -3.42 -19.90 6.59
C TYR A 508 -2.35 -19.92 5.49
N SER A 509 -1.09 -19.98 5.89
CA SER A 509 0.07 -19.89 5.02
C SER A 509 1.09 -20.94 5.45
N PRO A 510 1.04 -22.17 4.90
CA PRO A 510 1.86 -23.30 5.37
C PRO A 510 3.34 -23.23 4.97
N ASN A 511 3.70 -22.34 4.06
CA ASN A 511 5.05 -22.19 3.55
C ASN A 511 5.50 -20.73 3.57
N SER A 512 5.14 -19.96 4.59
CA SER A 512 5.65 -18.59 4.78
C SER A 512 7.16 -18.58 4.86
N PHE A 513 7.79 -17.53 4.32
CA PHE A 513 9.24 -17.39 4.35
C PHE A 513 9.66 -16.64 5.59
N ASN A 514 10.42 -17.30 6.48
CA ASN A 514 10.96 -16.70 7.69
C ASN A 514 12.41 -17.06 7.87
N SER A 515 13.20 -16.12 8.40
CA SER A 515 14.57 -16.38 8.82
C SER A 515 14.58 -17.21 10.08
N ILE A 516 15.34 -18.28 10.11
CA ILE A 516 15.56 -19.19 11.23
C ILE A 516 17.03 -19.12 11.59
N ALA A 517 17.31 -18.85 12.84
CA ALA A 517 18.66 -18.85 13.40
C ALA A 517 19.05 -20.27 13.81
N GLU A 518 20.18 -20.73 13.32
CA GLU A 518 20.77 -22.02 13.63
C GLU A 518 22.27 -21.86 13.91
N ILE A 519 22.86 -22.79 14.66
CA ILE A 519 24.29 -22.80 14.90
C ILE A 519 24.98 -23.59 13.79
N ARG A 520 26.00 -22.98 13.22
CA ARG A 520 26.90 -23.60 12.23
C ARG A 520 28.35 -23.53 12.67
N GLU A 521 29.16 -24.44 12.19
CA GLU A 521 30.61 -24.44 12.36
C GLU A 521 31.29 -24.11 11.05
N GLY A 522 32.36 -23.34 11.08
CA GLY A 522 33.11 -22.95 9.89
C GLY A 522 34.18 -21.90 10.21
N THR A 523 34.78 -21.37 9.15
CA THR A 523 35.81 -20.32 9.29
C THR A 523 35.13 -18.96 9.58
N LEU A 524 35.45 -18.37 10.69
CA LEU A 524 35.00 -17.03 11.08
C LEU A 524 35.71 -15.95 10.25
N PRO A 525 35.21 -14.72 10.19
CA PRO A 525 35.90 -13.59 9.51
C PRO A 525 37.31 -13.31 10.04
N SER A 526 37.60 -13.73 11.27
CA SER A 526 38.97 -13.68 11.85
C SER A 526 39.95 -14.71 11.26
N GLY A 527 39.49 -15.60 10.36
CA GLY A 527 40.28 -16.69 9.79
C GLY A 527 40.39 -17.95 10.69
N VAL A 528 39.77 -17.96 11.86
CA VAL A 528 39.81 -19.05 12.83
C VAL A 528 38.56 -19.91 12.71
N PRO A 529 38.66 -21.28 12.74
CA PRO A 529 37.48 -22.13 12.85
C PRO A 529 36.69 -21.85 14.15
N GLY A 530 35.38 -21.83 14.05
CA GLY A 530 34.52 -21.57 15.20
C GLY A 530 33.03 -21.73 14.92
N LYS A 531 32.22 -21.56 15.96
CA LYS A 531 30.76 -21.60 15.84
C LYS A 531 30.21 -20.20 15.61
N TYR A 532 29.18 -20.10 14.79
CA TYR A 532 28.49 -18.85 14.48
C TYR A 532 26.98 -19.06 14.34
N VAL A 533 26.22 -18.00 14.50
CA VAL A 533 24.78 -17.99 14.28
C VAL A 533 24.50 -17.72 12.79
N ALA A 534 23.93 -18.70 12.13
CA ALA A 534 23.49 -18.56 10.74
C ALA A 534 22.00 -18.28 10.67
N SER A 535 21.62 -17.16 10.11
CA SER A 535 20.23 -16.80 9.80
C SER A 535 19.90 -17.23 8.38
N VAL A 536 19.10 -18.29 8.24
CA VAL A 536 18.76 -18.91 6.94
C VAL A 536 17.24 -18.90 6.76
N PHE A 537 16.78 -18.57 5.56
CA PHE A 537 15.35 -18.59 5.27
C PHE A 537 14.81 -20.00 5.15
N GLN A 538 13.66 -20.27 5.80
CA GLN A 538 12.95 -21.54 5.82
C GLN A 538 11.47 -21.34 5.52
N ASN A 539 10.81 -22.42 5.06
CA ASN A 539 9.35 -22.44 4.97
C ASN A 539 8.76 -22.73 6.35
N THR A 540 7.84 -21.92 6.81
CA THR A 540 7.23 -21.97 8.15
C THR A 540 5.72 -21.85 8.07
N ASP A 541 5.01 -22.36 9.07
CA ASP A 541 3.56 -22.21 9.18
C ASP A 541 3.20 -20.85 9.75
N TYR A 542 2.23 -20.17 9.12
CA TYR A 542 1.62 -18.94 9.64
C TYR A 542 0.10 -19.07 9.62
N ARG A 543 -0.54 -18.66 10.73
CA ARG A 543 -1.99 -18.62 10.90
C ARG A 543 -2.40 -17.34 11.55
N GLU A 544 -3.45 -16.71 11.07
CA GLU A 544 -4.01 -15.49 11.65
C GLU A 544 -5.51 -15.52 11.59
N TRP A 545 -6.15 -15.18 12.70
CA TRP A 545 -7.56 -14.82 12.76
C TRP A 545 -7.69 -13.36 13.16
N TRP A 546 -8.59 -12.65 12.51
CA TRP A 546 -8.87 -11.25 12.81
C TRP A 546 -10.35 -10.94 12.71
N ALA A 547 -10.77 -9.89 13.46
CA ALA A 547 -12.10 -9.32 13.38
C ALA A 547 -11.98 -7.80 13.47
N SER A 548 -12.84 -7.09 12.74
CA SER A 548 -12.87 -5.63 12.75
C SER A 548 -14.29 -5.09 12.67
N VAL A 549 -14.48 -3.92 13.24
CA VAL A 549 -15.67 -3.11 13.10
C VAL A 549 -15.29 -1.70 12.68
N SER A 550 -15.94 -1.17 11.67
CA SER A 550 -15.75 0.19 11.17
C SER A 550 -17.07 0.95 11.21
N PHE A 551 -16.99 2.20 11.56
CA PHE A 551 -18.10 3.14 11.55
C PHE A 551 -17.71 4.39 10.77
N THR A 552 -18.53 4.78 9.77
CA THR A 552 -18.33 6.00 8.98
C THR A 552 -19.67 6.70 8.83
N LYS A 553 -19.76 7.92 9.33
CA LYS A 553 -21.00 8.71 9.20
C LYS A 553 -20.72 10.18 8.93
N ARG A 554 -21.45 10.71 7.97
CA ARG A 554 -21.55 12.15 7.73
C ARG A 554 -22.77 12.66 8.46
N PHE A 555 -22.59 13.44 9.54
CA PHE A 555 -23.69 13.97 10.36
C PHE A 555 -24.40 15.15 9.69
N CYS A 556 -23.67 15.95 8.92
CA CYS A 556 -24.18 16.99 8.05
C CYS A 556 -23.32 17.07 6.79
N ARG A 557 -23.57 18.02 5.92
CA ARG A 557 -22.78 18.17 4.67
C ARG A 557 -21.28 18.28 4.91
N ASP A 558 -20.89 18.88 6.02
CA ASP A 558 -19.53 19.37 6.25
C ASP A 558 -18.81 18.63 7.39
N PHE A 559 -19.47 17.69 8.07
CA PHE A 559 -18.94 16.98 9.22
C PHE A 559 -18.89 15.47 8.99
N LEU A 560 -17.69 14.88 9.02
CA LEU A 560 -17.44 13.46 8.81
C LEU A 560 -16.75 12.88 10.04
N TYR A 561 -17.32 11.82 10.59
CA TYR A 561 -16.70 11.03 11.64
C TYR A 561 -16.44 9.59 11.17
N LYS A 562 -15.28 9.04 11.55
CA LYS A 562 -14.88 7.67 11.30
C LYS A 562 -14.26 7.06 12.55
N ALA A 563 -14.55 5.78 12.76
CA ALA A 563 -13.92 4.97 13.80
C ALA A 563 -13.75 3.54 13.29
N ASP A 564 -12.59 2.97 13.50
CA ASP A 564 -12.22 1.61 13.15
C ASP A 564 -11.59 0.93 14.35
N LEU A 565 -11.97 -0.31 14.61
CA LEU A 565 -11.37 -1.16 15.63
C LEU A 565 -11.10 -2.53 15.03
N LYS A 566 -9.89 -3.06 15.22
CA LYS A 566 -9.47 -4.36 14.70
C LYS A 566 -8.74 -5.16 15.78
N TYR A 567 -9.15 -6.41 15.93
CA TYR A 567 -8.44 -7.41 16.72
C TYR A 567 -7.75 -8.42 15.80
N ARG A 568 -6.53 -8.82 16.16
CA ARG A 568 -5.75 -9.84 15.45
C ARG A 568 -5.15 -10.83 16.43
N ASN A 569 -5.15 -12.09 16.03
CA ASN A 569 -4.54 -13.21 16.74
C ASN A 569 -3.71 -14.00 15.72
N ALA A 570 -2.38 -13.96 15.83
CA ALA A 570 -1.46 -14.57 14.89
C ALA A 570 -0.52 -15.56 15.57
N LYS A 571 -0.23 -16.66 14.88
CA LYS A 571 0.72 -17.69 15.28
C LYS A 571 1.64 -18.04 14.12
N ALA A 572 2.97 -18.10 14.40
CA ALA A 572 3.97 -18.66 13.50
C ALA A 572 4.65 -19.85 14.16
N SER A 573 4.89 -20.94 13.41
CA SER A 573 5.52 -22.16 13.95
C SER A 573 6.45 -22.84 12.94
N TYR A 574 7.51 -23.45 13.47
CA TYR A 574 8.51 -24.23 12.73
C TYR A 574 9.12 -25.27 13.69
N HIS A 575 8.90 -26.56 13.44
CA HIS A 575 9.25 -27.64 14.35
C HIS A 575 8.76 -27.36 15.78
N GLU A 576 9.65 -27.37 16.76
CA GLU A 576 9.36 -27.09 18.18
C GLU A 576 9.15 -25.59 18.49
N PHE A 577 9.57 -24.69 17.59
CA PHE A 577 9.45 -23.25 17.82
C PHE A 577 8.08 -22.74 17.44
N SER A 578 7.50 -21.94 18.32
CA SER A 578 6.29 -21.20 17.97
C SER A 578 6.19 -19.89 18.74
N ASN A 579 5.74 -18.87 18.04
CA ASN A 579 5.37 -17.58 18.62
C ASN A 579 3.89 -17.28 18.38
N HIS A 580 3.32 -16.58 19.32
CA HIS A 580 1.91 -16.17 19.28
C HIS A 580 1.80 -14.70 19.69
N ILE A 581 0.95 -13.94 19.02
CA ILE A 581 0.67 -12.54 19.35
C ILE A 581 -0.81 -12.21 19.19
N GLN A 582 -1.33 -11.41 20.14
CA GLN A 582 -2.66 -10.83 20.09
C GLN A 582 -2.53 -9.31 20.10
N THR A 583 -3.29 -8.64 19.24
CA THR A 583 -3.22 -7.18 19.09
C THR A 583 -4.59 -6.58 18.90
N VAL A 584 -4.72 -5.34 19.38
CA VAL A 584 -5.86 -4.47 19.09
C VAL A 584 -5.32 -3.23 18.37
N GLU A 585 -5.98 -2.84 17.31
CA GLU A 585 -5.67 -1.64 16.52
C GLU A 585 -6.94 -0.79 16.42
N GLY A 586 -6.80 0.52 16.47
CA GLY A 586 -7.95 1.42 16.37
C GLY A 586 -7.59 2.76 15.76
N VAL A 587 -8.54 3.33 15.01
CA VAL A 587 -8.43 4.66 14.44
C VAL A 587 -9.73 5.39 14.69
N THR A 588 -9.64 6.63 15.14
CA THR A 588 -10.78 7.54 15.16
C THR A 588 -10.38 8.85 14.48
N SER A 589 -11.27 9.41 13.68
CA SER A 589 -11.00 10.66 12.98
C SER A 589 -12.27 11.51 12.82
N LEU A 590 -12.06 12.79 12.91
CA LEU A 590 -13.06 13.83 12.80
C LEU A 590 -12.61 14.83 11.75
N GLN A 591 -13.47 15.15 10.79
CA GLN A 591 -13.20 16.15 9.76
C GLN A 591 -14.35 17.11 9.68
N TYR A 592 -14.06 18.41 9.68
CA TYR A 592 -15.04 19.48 9.58
C TYR A 592 -14.59 20.50 8.53
N TYR A 593 -15.44 20.78 7.56
CA TYR A 593 -15.23 21.83 6.59
C TYR A 593 -16.07 23.05 6.95
N GLN A 594 -15.42 24.20 7.20
CA GLN A 594 -16.07 25.49 7.46
C GLN A 594 -16.17 26.31 6.18
N PRO A 595 -17.38 26.41 5.58
CA PRO A 595 -17.56 27.07 4.27
C PRO A 595 -17.26 28.56 4.24
N ARG A 596 -17.56 29.28 5.35
CA ARG A 596 -17.38 30.76 5.42
C ARG A 596 -15.89 31.13 5.35
N TRP A 597 -15.06 30.30 5.93
CA TRP A 597 -13.61 30.51 5.97
C TRP A 597 -12.85 29.70 4.90
N ASP A 598 -13.57 28.88 4.17
CA ASP A 598 -12.95 27.91 3.21
C ASP A 598 -11.79 27.14 3.84
N MET A 599 -12.08 26.54 5.02
CA MET A 599 -11.10 25.82 5.85
C MET A 599 -11.58 24.41 6.20
N ASN A 600 -10.67 23.47 6.21
CA ASN A 600 -10.84 22.15 6.81
C ASN A 600 -10.15 22.09 8.17
N PHE A 601 -10.81 21.45 9.11
CA PHE A 601 -10.25 21.05 10.39
C PHE A 601 -10.32 19.53 10.44
N ALA A 602 -9.21 18.88 10.77
CA ALA A 602 -9.15 17.45 10.94
C ALA A 602 -8.44 17.12 12.23
N MET A 603 -8.96 16.16 12.97
CA MET A 603 -8.25 15.52 14.07
C MET A 603 -8.38 14.02 13.95
N SER A 604 -7.34 13.34 14.36
CA SER A 604 -7.35 11.88 14.36
C SER A 604 -6.48 11.36 15.49
N TYR A 605 -6.87 10.23 16.01
CA TYR A 605 -6.07 9.40 16.85
C TYR A 605 -6.04 7.99 16.26
N SER A 606 -4.87 7.45 16.02
CA SER A 606 -4.70 6.06 15.62
C SER A 606 -3.75 5.36 16.58
N TYR A 607 -4.14 4.15 16.93
CA TYR A 607 -3.31 3.21 17.67
C TYR A 607 -3.21 1.92 16.86
N SER A 608 -1.99 1.46 16.62
CA SER A 608 -1.74 0.14 16.07
C SER A 608 -0.59 -0.54 16.79
N LYS A 609 -0.75 -1.81 17.09
CA LYS A 609 0.35 -2.63 17.52
C LYS A 609 0.97 -3.27 16.29
N ASN A 610 1.98 -2.61 15.72
CA ASN A 610 2.76 -3.19 14.65
C ASN A 610 3.55 -4.38 15.20
N PHE A 611 3.52 -5.48 14.47
CA PHE A 611 4.28 -6.65 14.84
C PHE A 611 4.79 -7.42 13.63
N THR A 612 5.91 -8.06 13.82
CA THR A 612 6.43 -9.13 12.95
C THR A 612 6.60 -10.37 13.83
N ILE A 613 6.11 -11.50 13.32
CA ILE A 613 6.17 -12.75 14.04
C ILE A 613 6.73 -13.83 13.11
N SER A 614 7.78 -14.49 13.57
CA SER A 614 8.30 -15.73 13.01
C SER A 614 8.40 -16.78 14.14
N PRO A 615 8.67 -18.04 13.85
CA PRO A 615 8.76 -19.06 14.90
C PRO A 615 9.75 -18.74 16.01
N GLN A 616 10.87 -18.07 15.69
CA GLN A 616 11.93 -17.73 16.64
C GLN A 616 12.00 -16.22 16.97
N VAL A 617 11.40 -15.36 16.13
CA VAL A 617 11.48 -13.90 16.27
C VAL A 617 10.11 -13.32 16.53
N LYS A 618 10.03 -12.45 17.54
CA LYS A 618 8.85 -11.66 17.85
C LYS A 618 9.26 -10.20 17.95
N SER A 619 8.73 -9.37 17.04
CA SER A 619 8.92 -7.94 17.09
C SER A 619 7.59 -7.25 17.30
N SER A 620 7.52 -6.27 18.18
CA SER A 620 6.32 -5.47 18.40
C SER A 620 6.65 -4.04 18.82
N SER A 621 5.84 -3.10 18.34
CA SER A 621 5.84 -1.70 18.78
C SER A 621 4.42 -1.19 18.91
N ASN A 622 4.17 -0.31 19.86
CA ASN A 622 2.94 0.46 19.93
C ASN A 622 3.14 1.72 19.09
N PHE A 623 2.39 1.84 18.03
CA PHE A 623 2.41 3.03 17.19
C PHE A 623 1.15 3.85 17.43
N GLU A 624 1.35 5.09 17.87
CA GLU A 624 0.29 6.08 18.07
C GLU A 624 0.55 7.28 17.18
N ASN A 625 -0.46 7.73 16.50
CA ASN A 625 -0.38 8.92 15.64
C ASN A 625 -1.57 9.86 15.89
N PRO A 626 -1.57 10.57 17.05
CA PRO A 626 -2.49 11.69 17.26
C PRO A 626 -2.07 12.87 16.39
N TYR A 627 -3.02 13.47 15.68
CA TYR A 627 -2.75 14.71 14.96
C TYR A 627 -3.96 15.64 14.94
N VAL A 628 -3.65 16.93 14.83
CA VAL A 628 -4.60 17.99 14.48
C VAL A 628 -4.08 18.71 13.24
N SER A 629 -4.94 18.93 12.27
CA SER A 629 -4.60 19.58 11.01
C SER A 629 -5.59 20.68 10.67
N ILE A 630 -5.05 21.80 10.22
CA ILE A 630 -5.81 22.95 9.72
C ILE A 630 -5.37 23.17 8.28
N GLN A 631 -6.34 23.18 7.37
CA GLN A 631 -6.11 23.40 5.95
C GLN A 631 -6.92 24.60 5.48
N LYS A 632 -6.26 25.59 4.91
CA LYS A 632 -6.85 26.82 4.37
C LYS A 632 -6.76 26.83 2.86
N PHE A 633 -7.88 27.11 2.21
CA PHE A 633 -7.93 27.34 0.76
C PHE A 633 -7.95 28.81 0.44
N LEU A 634 -7.11 29.24 -0.49
CA LEU A 634 -6.93 30.60 -0.97
C LEU A 634 -6.99 30.65 -2.51
N LEU A 635 -7.04 31.86 -3.08
CA LEU A 635 -7.02 32.08 -4.53
C LEU A 635 -8.05 31.21 -5.30
N LYS A 636 -9.31 31.19 -4.81
CA LYS A 636 -10.37 30.32 -5.38
C LYS A 636 -9.99 28.83 -5.39
N LYS A 637 -9.35 28.36 -4.30
CA LYS A 637 -8.87 26.99 -4.09
C LYS A 637 -7.66 26.59 -4.95
N LYS A 638 -6.98 27.54 -5.56
CA LYS A 638 -5.71 27.28 -6.27
C LYS A 638 -4.55 27.11 -5.31
N LEU A 639 -4.56 27.84 -4.18
CA LEU A 639 -3.53 27.73 -3.15
C LEU A 639 -4.14 27.04 -1.92
N GLU A 640 -3.47 26.01 -1.45
CA GLU A 640 -3.79 25.26 -0.23
C GLU A 640 -2.60 25.36 0.72
N LEU A 641 -2.85 25.83 1.93
CA LEU A 641 -1.91 25.85 3.03
C LEU A 641 -2.39 24.88 4.09
N THR A 642 -1.52 23.99 4.54
CA THR A 642 -1.86 23.03 5.59
C THR A 642 -0.83 23.10 6.69
N LEU A 643 -1.30 23.22 7.93
CA LEU A 643 -0.49 23.11 9.13
C LEU A 643 -0.99 21.89 9.91
N THR A 644 -0.09 20.96 10.20
CA THR A 644 -0.41 19.78 10.97
C THR A 644 0.53 19.67 12.16
N TYR A 645 -0.04 19.49 13.34
CA TYR A 645 0.68 19.14 14.55
C TYR A 645 0.39 17.68 14.88
N SER A 646 1.40 16.87 14.91
CA SER A 646 1.27 15.41 15.06
C SER A 646 2.19 14.88 16.14
N LEU A 647 1.89 13.66 16.61
CA LEU A 647 2.65 12.94 17.63
C LEU A 647 2.77 13.76 18.93
N MET A 648 1.69 14.52 19.27
CA MET A 648 1.67 15.46 20.40
C MET A 648 1.70 14.76 21.75
N PHE A 649 1.23 13.53 21.83
CA PHE A 649 1.23 12.70 23.03
C PHE A 649 1.27 11.22 22.67
N HIS A 650 1.68 10.40 23.63
CA HIS A 650 1.62 8.95 23.57
C HIS A 650 1.11 8.41 24.89
N PHE A 651 0.11 7.54 24.83
CA PHE A 651 -0.39 6.82 26.00
C PHE A 651 0.40 5.53 26.28
N PHE A 652 1.03 4.97 25.25
CA PHE A 652 1.78 3.73 25.31
C PHE A 652 3.26 3.96 24.97
N ASN A 653 4.11 3.09 25.45
CA ASN A 653 5.51 3.10 25.05
C ASN A 653 5.61 2.69 23.56
N SER A 654 6.15 3.58 22.74
CA SER A 654 6.28 3.41 21.29
C SER A 654 7.57 2.71 20.86
N ASP A 655 8.42 2.28 21.81
CA ASP A 655 9.64 1.58 21.48
C ASP A 655 9.35 0.25 20.78
N MET A 656 10.13 -0.07 19.76
CA MET A 656 10.05 -1.37 19.10
C MET A 656 10.96 -2.37 19.82
N ILE A 657 10.37 -3.44 20.29
CA ILE A 657 11.10 -4.53 20.93
C ILE A 657 11.11 -5.72 19.96
N THR A 658 12.31 -6.20 19.63
CA THR A 658 12.52 -7.42 18.84
C THR A 658 13.28 -8.44 19.68
N GLU A 659 12.68 -9.60 19.87
CA GLU A 659 13.27 -10.72 20.62
C GLU A 659 13.45 -11.90 19.68
N THR A 660 14.65 -12.50 19.71
CA THR A 660 14.96 -13.75 18.99
C THR A 660 15.32 -14.81 20.03
N LYS A 661 14.76 -16.02 19.87
CA LYS A 661 15.11 -17.18 20.70
C LYS A 661 15.31 -18.41 19.81
N SER A 662 16.51 -18.97 19.89
CA SER A 662 16.89 -20.22 19.20
C SER A 662 17.80 -21.06 20.11
N PRO A 663 18.05 -22.35 19.78
CA PRO A 663 18.92 -23.21 20.56
C PRO A 663 20.34 -22.72 20.50
N GLY A 664 20.89 -21.95 21.22
CA GLY A 664 22.28 -21.46 21.20
C GLY A 664 22.42 -20.00 20.87
N PHE A 665 21.30 -19.28 20.67
CA PHE A 665 21.34 -17.83 20.45
C PHE A 665 20.08 -17.15 20.95
N GLU A 666 20.27 -16.09 21.71
CA GLU A 666 19.20 -15.20 22.12
C GLU A 666 19.58 -13.75 21.84
N SER A 667 18.63 -12.94 21.39
CA SER A 667 18.86 -11.51 21.27
C SER A 667 17.61 -10.70 21.63
N ARG A 668 17.85 -9.49 22.12
CA ARG A 668 16.82 -8.51 22.38
C ARG A 668 17.27 -7.14 21.88
N TYR A 669 16.50 -6.58 20.98
CA TYR A 669 16.69 -5.22 20.44
C TYR A 669 15.57 -4.32 20.94
N LEU A 670 15.92 -3.11 21.35
CA LEU A 670 15.04 -2.03 21.74
C LEU A 670 15.34 -0.83 20.84
N ASP A 671 14.46 -0.55 19.88
CA ASP A 671 14.58 0.59 19.01
C ASP A 671 13.67 1.72 19.51
N LYS A 672 14.27 2.88 19.80
CA LYS A 672 13.61 4.08 20.34
C LYS A 672 13.26 5.12 19.26
N ALA A 673 13.32 4.75 17.97
CA ALA A 673 13.11 5.67 16.87
C ALA A 673 11.78 6.44 16.97
N PHE A 674 10.69 5.75 17.30
CA PHE A 674 9.36 6.35 17.35
C PHE A 674 9.13 7.26 18.57
N GLY A 675 9.71 6.94 19.74
CA GLY A 675 9.54 7.74 20.93
C GLY A 675 10.11 9.16 20.82
N ARG A 676 11.01 9.39 19.87
CA ARG A 676 11.71 10.66 19.67
C ARG A 676 11.17 11.54 18.55
N GLN A 677 10.25 11.04 17.72
CA GLN A 677 9.56 11.83 16.71
C GLN A 677 8.35 12.60 17.24
N ARG A 678 8.26 12.78 18.58
CA ARG A 678 7.16 13.50 19.25
C ARG A 678 7.15 14.98 18.87
N ASN A 679 5.97 15.59 19.00
CA ASN A 679 5.75 17.02 18.77
C ASN A 679 6.24 17.47 17.37
N ARG A 680 5.73 16.81 16.34
CA ARG A 680 6.10 17.10 14.97
C ARG A 680 5.15 18.14 14.36
N ILE A 681 5.72 19.23 13.85
CA ILE A 681 5.03 20.20 13.03
C ILE A 681 5.32 19.89 11.57
N VAL A 682 4.29 19.91 10.75
CA VAL A 682 4.36 19.74 9.30
C VAL A 682 3.65 20.91 8.65
N PHE A 683 4.36 21.63 7.80
CA PHE A 683 3.81 22.71 7.00
C PHE A 683 3.81 22.28 5.53
N SER A 684 2.66 22.45 4.86
CA SER A 684 2.53 22.09 3.44
C SER A 684 1.94 23.23 2.64
N VAL A 685 2.48 23.44 1.46
CA VAL A 685 1.99 24.39 0.46
C VAL A 685 1.68 23.65 -0.83
N SER A 686 0.49 23.84 -1.37
CA SER A 686 0.12 23.29 -2.66
C SER A 686 -0.49 24.36 -3.55
N TYR A 687 0.13 24.61 -4.69
CA TYR A 687 -0.39 25.54 -5.70
C TYR A 687 -0.84 24.75 -6.92
N ARG A 688 -2.11 24.96 -7.30
CA ARG A 688 -2.74 24.29 -8.44
C ARG A 688 -3.13 25.29 -9.50
N PHE A 689 -2.84 24.94 -10.74
CA PHE A 689 -3.26 25.70 -11.90
C PHE A 689 -3.95 24.78 -12.90
N ALA A 690 -4.96 25.30 -13.55
CA ALA A 690 -5.67 24.60 -14.61
C ALA A 690 -6.24 25.63 -15.58
N GLY A 691 -6.28 25.25 -16.85
CA GLY A 691 -6.91 26.01 -17.92
C GLY A 691 -7.44 25.05 -18.97
N GLY A 692 -8.47 25.44 -19.72
CA GLY A 692 -9.07 24.63 -20.74
C GLY A 692 -10.57 24.83 -20.85
N LYS A 693 -11.14 24.37 -21.93
CA LYS A 693 -12.60 24.43 -22.19
C LYS A 693 -13.22 23.11 -21.76
N SER A 694 -14.07 23.12 -20.74
CA SER A 694 -15.07 22.06 -20.62
C SER A 694 -16.11 22.33 -21.71
N VAL A 695 -16.07 21.59 -22.80
CA VAL A 695 -17.13 21.66 -23.83
C VAL A 695 -18.38 21.10 -23.17
N ARG A 696 -19.37 21.97 -22.89
CA ARG A 696 -20.72 21.54 -22.54
C ARG A 696 -21.32 20.86 -23.77
N GLN A 697 -21.19 19.54 -23.86
CA GLN A 697 -22.09 18.79 -24.74
C GLN A 697 -23.40 18.57 -23.97
N TYR A 698 -24.50 19.02 -24.54
CA TYR A 698 -25.83 18.54 -24.20
C TYR A 698 -25.90 17.08 -24.60
N ASN A 699 -25.62 16.16 -23.70
CA ASN A 699 -25.89 14.77 -23.92
C ASN A 699 -27.38 14.51 -23.71
N ARG A 700 -28.11 14.40 -24.81
CA ARG A 700 -29.26 13.51 -24.89
C ARG A 700 -28.70 12.09 -25.02
N ASP A 701 -28.18 11.53 -23.97
CA ASP A 701 -27.95 10.10 -23.89
C ASP A 701 -29.20 9.49 -23.26
N MET A 702 -30.18 9.23 -24.11
CA MET A 702 -31.31 8.34 -23.81
C MET A 702 -30.91 6.91 -24.18
N SER A 703 -29.73 6.48 -23.81
CA SER A 703 -29.45 5.06 -23.80
C SER A 703 -30.05 4.48 -22.52
N THR A 704 -31.25 4.02 -22.61
CA THR A 704 -31.77 2.91 -21.83
C THR A 704 -30.88 1.70 -22.15
N GLU A 705 -29.77 1.54 -21.42
CA GLU A 705 -29.12 0.24 -21.30
C GLU A 705 -29.88 -0.49 -20.16
N ASP A 706 -30.86 -1.29 -20.58
CA ASP A 706 -31.46 -2.35 -19.76
C ASP A 706 -30.39 -3.39 -19.35
#